data_0bb1535092a34d5d06c2b3cb4eac5d40
#
_entry.id   0bb1535092a34d5d06c2b3cb4eac5d40
#
_cell.length_a   1.000
_cell.length_b   1.000
_cell.length_c   1.000
_cell.angle_alpha   90.00
_cell.angle_beta   90.00
_cell.angle_gamma   90.00
#
_symmetry.space_group_name_H-M   'P 1'
#
loop_
_entity.id
_entity.type
_entity.pdbx_description
1 polymer ?
#
loop_
_entity_poly.entity_id
_entity_poly.type
_entity_poly.pdbx_seq_one_letter_code
_entity_poly.pdbx_strand_id
1 'polypeptide(L)'
;MENIFGIRHLSPASAYHLKHFLEQKKPRFVLIEGPSDCNDMIEDIVQDDLIPPFAMMSYTIDTPIQSLLYPFANYSPEYVAMKWAYQHHIPCAFMDLPSSAFLTMEESQLQQDKVIDLDMDVNDQWERIFEHVDDTFQFKEAITLFAHHLRELNPPDGQTCLREAYMKTTIEKIKETGLLEDDIVVVCGAFHIEGIQQATCLSDNEYQKINQKLVNRTLMPYSYFRLSSLSGYGAGNKAPAYYELLWQHMLENQPKQAAYDYLSRISLYQREHGYNCSTAQVIEALQLAQMLAAMHQETLPSLQDLKDAAIACMGQGSESQLMEAFIANDIGTTMGYLPKGMSKTAIQNDFYNQLKQLKLERFQTIVATPLELDLRENTTVKSKNSAFLDLHRSCFLHQLRFLEIPFCALLPSKQDTADWKETWELKWSSEAEIILIENSLYGESIAYATQFCIKQKLEQSTNMSECAFLMEEAFLCGLPDSLLHALQAVQSLAIDSSSFEDIVSTAKRLSRIMRFGTLRHSANENIEPLFHQLFYRALLLCVESCQCDDKVAHTIMEAMKTMNDLSIQHDHYMEEEWLQVLVELIHRDDMNPFLSGYATAILLERGFLQENDFQQILTYHISQGISVDIAANWFEGFMMRNHYALIARSFVWKQLDEYIQDLEEQDFLRALLYLRRAFGTYSAKEKHDIAKNLGSLWHLDENSVAEVLNGDLKKEEQDLLDELEDFDFGDF
;
A
#
# COMPACT_ATOMS: atom_id res chain seq x y z
N MET A 1 30.06 24.67 -28.74
CA MET A 1 29.22 25.79 -28.30
C MET A 1 29.50 26.08 -26.83
N GLU A 2 30.05 27.25 -26.52
CA GLU A 2 30.32 27.66 -25.12
C GLU A 2 29.08 27.88 -24.29
N ASN A 3 27.90 27.97 -24.93
CA ASN A 3 26.64 28.35 -24.32
C ASN A 3 25.70 27.17 -23.98
N ILE A 4 26.18 25.91 -24.12
CA ILE A 4 25.47 24.75 -23.60
C ILE A 4 25.94 24.51 -22.17
N PHE A 5 24.99 24.44 -21.24
CA PHE A 5 25.25 24.11 -19.84
C PHE A 5 24.63 22.74 -19.52
N GLY A 6 25.47 21.76 -19.25
CA GLY A 6 25.03 20.43 -18.84
C GLY A 6 24.62 20.39 -17.38
N ILE A 7 23.54 19.71 -17.11
CA ILE A 7 23.02 19.53 -15.75
C ILE A 7 22.80 18.05 -15.42
N ARG A 8 22.69 17.77 -14.14
CA ARG A 8 21.96 16.60 -13.65
C ARG A 8 20.63 17.07 -13.10
N HIS A 9 19.55 16.38 -13.47
CA HIS A 9 18.24 16.63 -12.91
C HIS A 9 18.26 16.49 -11.38
N LEU A 10 17.52 17.35 -10.66
CA LEU A 10 17.42 17.33 -9.21
C LEU A 10 18.77 17.44 -8.47
N SER A 11 19.74 18.20 -9.02
CA SER A 11 21.03 18.48 -8.40
C SER A 11 21.13 19.93 -7.94
N PRO A 12 21.31 20.19 -6.62
CA PRO A 12 21.53 21.54 -6.09
C PRO A 12 22.73 22.25 -6.70
N ALA A 13 23.87 21.56 -6.88
CA ALA A 13 25.04 22.17 -7.49
C ALA A 13 24.80 22.55 -8.96
N SER A 14 24.15 21.67 -9.74
CA SER A 14 23.77 22.01 -11.12
C SER A 14 22.90 23.27 -11.16
N ALA A 15 21.93 23.39 -10.24
CA ALA A 15 21.06 24.57 -10.16
C ALA A 15 21.83 25.83 -9.74
N TYR A 16 22.72 25.72 -8.76
CA TYR A 16 23.54 26.82 -8.23
C TYR A 16 24.47 27.37 -9.32
N HIS A 17 25.24 26.51 -9.95
CA HIS A 17 26.19 26.90 -10.98
C HIS A 17 25.50 27.37 -12.26
N LEU A 18 24.37 26.77 -12.64
CA LEU A 18 23.56 27.27 -13.76
C LEU A 18 23.07 28.69 -13.50
N LYS A 19 22.56 28.98 -12.30
CA LYS A 19 22.11 30.34 -11.93
C LYS A 19 23.25 31.35 -12.07
N HIS A 20 24.45 31.06 -11.56
CA HIS A 20 25.62 31.92 -11.69
C HIS A 20 26.07 32.08 -13.14
N PHE A 21 26.01 31.01 -13.93
CA PHE A 21 26.32 31.08 -15.36
C PHE A 21 25.33 31.99 -16.12
N LEU A 22 24.03 31.90 -15.84
CA LEU A 22 23.01 32.76 -16.41
C LEU A 22 23.22 34.24 -16.03
N GLU A 23 23.58 34.52 -14.77
CA GLU A 23 23.90 35.87 -14.28
C GLU A 23 25.13 36.49 -14.95
N GLN A 24 26.13 35.68 -15.29
CA GLN A 24 27.34 36.11 -15.99
C GLN A 24 27.11 36.33 -17.50
N LYS A 25 26.46 35.35 -18.14
CA LYS A 25 26.23 35.37 -19.60
C LYS A 25 25.15 36.34 -20.03
N LYS A 26 24.10 36.56 -19.23
CA LYS A 26 22.95 37.42 -19.51
C LYS A 26 22.36 37.15 -20.91
N PRO A 27 21.92 35.92 -21.21
CA PRO A 27 21.39 35.59 -22.52
C PRO A 27 20.14 36.35 -22.84
N ARG A 28 19.76 36.40 -24.12
CA ARG A 28 18.50 36.96 -24.59
C ARG A 28 17.40 35.88 -24.75
N PHE A 29 17.78 34.61 -24.71
CA PHE A 29 16.87 33.47 -24.76
C PHE A 29 17.46 32.27 -24.00
N VAL A 30 16.59 31.52 -23.27
CA VAL A 30 16.98 30.31 -22.57
C VAL A 30 16.19 29.13 -23.14
N LEU A 31 16.91 28.13 -23.65
CA LEU A 31 16.35 26.84 -24.07
C LEU A 31 16.62 25.79 -23.01
N ILE A 32 15.57 25.05 -22.61
CA ILE A 32 15.63 24.10 -21.51
C ILE A 32 15.20 22.74 -22.04
N GLU A 33 15.89 21.68 -21.66
CA GLU A 33 15.44 20.32 -21.93
C GLU A 33 14.08 20.07 -21.23
N GLY A 34 13.12 19.65 -22.01
CA GLY A 34 11.75 19.39 -21.58
C GLY A 34 10.83 19.36 -22.78
N PRO A 35 9.63 18.81 -22.63
CA PRO A 35 8.71 18.57 -23.74
C PRO A 35 8.19 19.88 -24.35
N SER A 36 8.47 20.09 -25.65
CA SER A 36 8.15 21.34 -26.35
C SER A 36 6.66 21.64 -26.44
N ASP A 37 5.79 20.64 -26.32
CA ASP A 37 4.33 20.83 -26.25
C ASP A 37 3.84 21.34 -24.88
N CYS A 38 4.71 21.42 -23.85
CA CYS A 38 4.40 22.00 -22.54
C CYS A 38 4.86 23.46 -22.38
N ASN A 39 5.25 24.15 -23.44
CA ASN A 39 5.71 25.52 -23.37
C ASN A 39 4.65 26.53 -22.86
N ASP A 40 3.39 26.25 -23.09
CA ASP A 40 2.26 27.02 -22.58
C ASP A 40 2.11 26.97 -21.05
N MET A 41 2.72 25.95 -20.40
CA MET A 41 2.66 25.77 -18.95
C MET A 41 3.74 26.57 -18.21
N ILE A 42 4.76 27.08 -18.89
CA ILE A 42 5.88 27.78 -18.24
C ILE A 42 5.39 29.01 -17.46
N GLU A 43 4.42 29.77 -18.01
CA GLU A 43 3.86 30.95 -17.34
C GLU A 43 3.21 30.57 -15.98
N ASP A 44 2.55 29.43 -15.91
CA ASP A 44 1.94 28.92 -14.67
C ASP A 44 3.00 28.41 -13.67
N ILE A 45 4.04 27.74 -14.19
CA ILE A 45 5.14 27.16 -13.39
C ILE A 45 5.94 28.24 -12.63
N VAL A 46 6.13 29.39 -13.23
CA VAL A 46 6.98 30.45 -12.65
C VAL A 46 6.26 31.39 -11.70
N GLN A 47 4.96 31.21 -11.46
CA GLN A 47 4.20 32.03 -10.51
C GLN A 47 4.76 31.92 -9.09
N ASP A 48 4.69 33.00 -8.32
CA ASP A 48 5.28 33.04 -6.98
C ASP A 48 4.46 32.30 -5.93
N ASP A 49 3.21 32.03 -6.17
CA ASP A 49 2.30 31.28 -5.29
C ASP A 49 2.30 29.76 -5.57
N LEU A 50 3.02 29.30 -6.61
CA LEU A 50 3.31 27.89 -6.82
C LEU A 50 4.50 27.49 -5.93
N ILE A 51 4.31 26.45 -5.10
CA ILE A 51 5.32 25.96 -4.14
C ILE A 51 5.75 24.55 -4.54
N PRO A 52 7.02 24.34 -4.95
CA PRO A 52 7.56 22.99 -5.19
C PRO A 52 7.57 22.12 -3.92
N PRO A 53 7.57 20.77 -4.08
CA PRO A 53 7.69 20.03 -5.32
C PRO A 53 6.37 19.95 -6.11
N PHE A 54 6.45 20.01 -7.42
CA PHE A 54 5.33 19.80 -8.34
C PHE A 54 5.80 18.97 -9.55
N ALA A 55 4.87 18.45 -10.33
CA ALA A 55 5.19 17.75 -11.56
C ALA A 55 4.33 18.26 -12.73
N MET A 56 4.91 18.27 -13.94
CA MET A 56 4.14 18.28 -15.17
C MET A 56 3.78 16.84 -15.53
N MET A 57 2.52 16.59 -15.80
CA MET A 57 2.01 15.30 -16.22
C MET A 57 1.40 15.42 -17.61
N SER A 58 1.85 14.57 -18.53
CA SER A 58 1.22 14.35 -19.85
C SER A 58 0.68 12.93 -19.89
N TYR A 59 -0.54 12.73 -20.37
CA TYR A 59 -1.17 11.41 -20.48
C TYR A 59 -2.01 11.26 -21.71
N THR A 60 -2.05 10.02 -22.27
CA THR A 60 -2.85 9.70 -23.46
C THR A 60 -4.33 9.65 -23.11
N ILE A 61 -5.18 9.93 -24.11
CA ILE A 61 -6.64 9.82 -23.99
C ILE A 61 -7.09 8.38 -24.30
N ASP A 62 -6.32 7.66 -25.12
CA ASP A 62 -6.64 6.30 -25.57
C ASP A 62 -6.21 5.24 -24.52
N THR A 63 -6.89 4.12 -24.50
CA THR A 63 -6.57 2.96 -23.66
C THR A 63 -5.66 1.94 -24.39
N PRO A 64 -4.59 1.40 -23.75
CA PRO A 64 -4.17 1.65 -22.37
C PRO A 64 -3.61 3.07 -22.20
N ILE A 65 -3.98 3.72 -21.09
CA ILE A 65 -3.50 5.05 -20.80
C ILE A 65 -2.02 5.00 -20.44
N GLN A 66 -1.22 5.81 -21.10
CA GLN A 66 0.20 5.99 -20.84
C GLN A 66 0.41 7.39 -20.28
N SER A 67 1.30 7.55 -19.33
CA SER A 67 1.62 8.85 -18.73
C SER A 67 3.12 9.09 -18.67
N LEU A 68 3.48 10.37 -18.68
CA LEU A 68 4.85 10.84 -18.56
C LEU A 68 4.88 11.96 -17.52
N LEU A 69 5.78 11.87 -16.57
CA LEU A 69 5.91 12.78 -15.44
C LEU A 69 7.27 13.47 -15.46
N TYR A 70 7.26 14.80 -15.26
CA TYR A 70 8.44 15.63 -15.10
C TYR A 70 8.37 16.35 -13.75
N PRO A 71 9.00 15.79 -12.69
CA PRO A 71 8.96 16.38 -11.36
C PRO A 71 9.99 17.50 -11.21
N PHE A 72 9.62 18.51 -10.40
CA PHE A 72 10.46 19.64 -10.06
C PHE A 72 10.48 19.90 -8.56
N ALA A 73 11.67 20.14 -8.03
CA ALA A 73 11.92 20.65 -6.69
C ALA A 73 12.46 22.09 -6.76
N ASN A 74 12.60 22.76 -5.63
CA ASN A 74 13.20 24.11 -5.59
C ASN A 74 14.62 24.17 -6.17
N TYR A 75 15.33 23.08 -6.06
CA TYR A 75 16.71 22.90 -6.55
C TYR A 75 16.80 22.18 -7.90
N SER A 76 15.69 22.07 -8.64
CA SER A 76 15.73 21.59 -10.03
C SER A 76 16.35 22.64 -10.93
N PRO A 77 17.44 22.34 -11.64
CA PRO A 77 18.13 23.32 -12.49
C PRO A 77 17.20 23.93 -13.55
N GLU A 78 16.30 23.12 -14.12
CA GLU A 78 15.32 23.56 -15.11
C GLU A 78 14.34 24.58 -14.50
N TYR A 79 13.84 24.31 -13.31
CA TYR A 79 12.95 25.23 -12.61
C TYR A 79 13.65 26.53 -12.23
N VAL A 80 14.90 26.43 -11.77
CA VAL A 80 15.76 27.59 -11.46
C VAL A 80 16.00 28.43 -12.72
N ALA A 81 16.24 27.79 -13.87
CA ALA A 81 16.41 28.48 -15.13
C ALA A 81 15.13 29.21 -15.60
N MET A 82 13.96 28.57 -15.48
CA MET A 82 12.66 29.19 -15.80
C MET A 82 12.37 30.39 -14.89
N LYS A 83 12.55 30.23 -13.57
CA LYS A 83 12.36 31.32 -12.59
C LYS A 83 13.32 32.49 -12.86
N TRP A 84 14.59 32.20 -13.12
CA TRP A 84 15.58 33.22 -13.43
C TRP A 84 15.21 33.98 -14.72
N ALA A 85 14.82 33.30 -15.79
CA ALA A 85 14.41 33.89 -17.05
C ALA A 85 13.18 34.79 -16.86
N TYR A 86 12.17 34.34 -16.13
CA TYR A 86 10.99 35.11 -15.81
C TYR A 86 11.30 36.40 -15.04
N GLN A 87 12.13 36.29 -13.97
CA GLN A 87 12.55 37.44 -13.15
C GLN A 87 13.32 38.51 -13.96
N HIS A 88 14.05 38.10 -15.01
CA HIS A 88 14.83 38.97 -15.85
C HIS A 88 14.10 39.39 -17.17
N HIS A 89 12.82 38.97 -17.32
CA HIS A 89 12.01 39.22 -18.53
C HIS A 89 12.67 38.64 -19.78
N ILE A 90 13.33 37.52 -19.70
CA ILE A 90 13.97 36.80 -20.79
C ILE A 90 13.06 35.67 -21.24
N PRO A 91 12.75 35.52 -22.53
CA PRO A 91 11.97 34.39 -23.00
C PRO A 91 12.72 33.07 -22.79
N CYS A 92 11.97 32.07 -22.37
CA CYS A 92 12.46 30.69 -22.25
C CYS A 92 11.47 29.69 -22.85
N ALA A 93 11.97 28.56 -23.33
CA ALA A 93 11.15 27.50 -23.91
C ALA A 93 11.77 26.12 -23.68
N PHE A 94 10.93 25.10 -23.59
CA PHE A 94 11.35 23.71 -23.69
C PHE A 94 11.72 23.37 -25.14
N MET A 95 12.74 22.55 -25.33
CA MET A 95 13.32 22.31 -26.65
C MET A 95 13.34 20.83 -27.08
N ASP A 96 12.98 19.91 -26.22
CA ASP A 96 12.99 18.48 -26.53
C ASP A 96 11.70 18.03 -27.24
N LEU A 97 11.68 16.78 -27.67
CA LEU A 97 10.51 16.16 -28.29
C LEU A 97 9.25 16.44 -27.50
N PRO A 98 8.10 16.65 -28.18
CA PRO A 98 6.84 16.82 -27.48
C PRO A 98 6.48 15.55 -26.69
N SER A 99 5.84 15.70 -25.55
CA SER A 99 5.39 14.58 -24.71
C SER A 99 4.48 13.60 -25.46
N SER A 100 3.69 14.14 -26.39
CA SER A 100 2.85 13.40 -27.33
C SER A 100 3.64 12.44 -28.23
N ALA A 101 4.89 12.76 -28.56
CA ALA A 101 5.78 11.89 -29.33
C ALA A 101 6.43 10.81 -28.43
N PHE A 102 6.86 11.18 -27.22
CA PHE A 102 7.40 10.20 -26.26
C PHE A 102 6.42 9.06 -26.00
N LEU A 103 5.14 9.37 -25.81
CA LEU A 103 4.09 8.39 -25.53
C LEU A 103 3.70 7.52 -26.74
N THR A 104 4.32 7.72 -27.93
CA THR A 104 4.18 6.80 -29.07
C THR A 104 5.26 5.74 -29.14
N MET A 105 6.34 5.89 -28.37
CA MET A 105 7.46 4.96 -28.38
C MET A 105 7.13 3.70 -27.59
N GLU A 106 7.54 2.53 -28.06
CA GLU A 106 7.23 1.25 -27.39
C GLU A 106 7.93 1.13 -26.03
N GLU A 107 7.26 0.55 -25.02
CA GLU A 107 7.80 0.34 -23.67
C GLU A 107 9.15 -0.42 -23.64
N SER A 108 9.40 -1.28 -24.63
CA SER A 108 10.69 -1.99 -24.76
C SER A 108 11.88 -1.06 -24.97
N GLN A 109 11.64 0.18 -25.38
CA GLN A 109 12.66 1.21 -25.55
C GLN A 109 12.77 2.15 -24.34
N LEU A 110 11.70 2.30 -23.55
CA LEU A 110 11.68 3.12 -22.33
C LEU A 110 12.40 2.46 -21.14
N GLN A 111 12.56 1.14 -21.14
CA GLN A 111 13.24 0.40 -20.05
C GLN A 111 14.76 0.33 -20.16
N GLN A 112 15.38 1.00 -21.12
CA GLN A 112 16.84 0.96 -21.31
C GLN A 112 17.59 2.18 -20.79
N ASP A 113 17.05 2.98 -19.91
CA ASP A 113 17.91 3.69 -18.95
C ASP A 113 18.47 2.63 -17.97
N LYS A 114 19.33 1.77 -18.50
CA LYS A 114 20.14 0.89 -17.68
C LYS A 114 20.97 1.78 -16.77
N VAL A 115 20.52 1.89 -15.53
CA VAL A 115 21.38 2.26 -14.41
C VAL A 115 22.65 1.42 -14.60
N ILE A 116 23.76 2.08 -14.82
CA ILE A 116 25.07 1.45 -14.82
C ILE A 116 25.18 0.81 -13.45
N ASP A 117 25.11 -0.51 -13.41
CA ASP A 117 25.34 -1.30 -12.21
C ASP A 117 26.85 -1.24 -11.90
N LEU A 118 27.25 -0.09 -11.41
CA LEU A 118 28.52 0.09 -10.73
C LEU A 118 28.21 -0.28 -9.28
N ASP A 119 28.96 -1.19 -8.71
CA ASP A 119 28.88 -1.66 -7.30
C ASP A 119 28.91 -0.54 -6.23
N MET A 120 28.92 0.72 -6.64
CA MET A 120 28.89 1.91 -5.80
C MET A 120 27.65 2.75 -6.10
N ASP A 121 27.08 3.34 -5.07
CA ASP A 121 25.92 4.23 -5.18
C ASP A 121 26.25 5.43 -6.10
N VAL A 122 25.64 5.46 -7.28
CA VAL A 122 25.85 6.54 -8.27
C VAL A 122 25.53 7.92 -7.69
N ASN A 123 24.63 8.02 -6.71
CA ASN A 123 24.30 9.28 -6.06
C ASN A 123 25.43 9.73 -5.13
N ASP A 124 26.04 8.84 -4.36
CA ASP A 124 27.17 9.16 -3.50
C ASP A 124 28.39 9.59 -4.34
N GLN A 125 28.69 8.90 -5.45
CA GLN A 125 29.73 9.32 -6.38
C GLN A 125 29.46 10.70 -6.98
N TRP A 126 28.20 10.95 -7.39
CA TRP A 126 27.83 12.26 -7.92
C TRP A 126 28.03 13.35 -6.87
N GLU A 127 27.56 13.13 -5.65
CA GLU A 127 27.69 14.09 -4.55
C GLU A 127 29.13 14.43 -4.28
N ARG A 128 30.00 13.42 -4.17
CA ARG A 128 31.43 13.59 -3.92
C ARG A 128 32.14 14.38 -5.02
N ILE A 129 31.80 14.13 -6.29
CA ILE A 129 32.52 14.73 -7.42
C ILE A 129 31.99 16.12 -7.76
N PHE A 130 30.66 16.36 -7.63
CA PHE A 130 30.02 17.52 -8.22
C PHE A 130 29.28 18.44 -7.22
N GLU A 131 28.60 17.90 -6.19
CA GLU A 131 27.75 18.74 -5.34
C GLU A 131 28.54 19.70 -4.44
N HIS A 132 29.83 19.49 -4.28
CA HIS A 132 30.72 20.28 -3.41
C HIS A 132 31.75 21.15 -4.17
N VAL A 133 31.60 21.29 -5.48
CA VAL A 133 32.46 22.16 -6.29
C VAL A 133 32.10 23.62 -6.07
N ASP A 134 33.09 24.48 -5.79
CA ASP A 134 32.84 25.89 -5.49
C ASP A 134 32.87 26.79 -6.75
N ASP A 135 33.62 26.40 -7.78
CA ASP A 135 33.86 27.21 -9.00
C ASP A 135 33.00 26.77 -10.18
N THR A 136 32.23 27.70 -10.74
CA THR A 136 31.29 27.41 -11.82
C THR A 136 31.97 26.96 -13.13
N PHE A 137 33.20 27.46 -13.41
CA PHE A 137 33.92 27.05 -14.60
C PHE A 137 34.44 25.60 -14.44
N GLN A 138 35.02 25.29 -13.27
CA GLN A 138 35.46 23.95 -12.97
C GLN A 138 34.33 22.95 -12.98
N PHE A 139 33.16 23.31 -12.40
CA PHE A 139 31.96 22.48 -12.44
C PHE A 139 31.54 22.17 -13.88
N LYS A 140 31.46 23.21 -14.75
CA LYS A 140 31.08 23.03 -16.15
C LYS A 140 32.07 22.16 -16.94
N GLU A 141 33.37 22.29 -16.72
CA GLU A 141 34.38 21.43 -17.36
C GLU A 141 34.26 19.99 -16.85
N ALA A 142 34.16 19.80 -15.54
CA ALA A 142 34.09 18.48 -14.93
C ALA A 142 32.86 17.70 -15.39
N ILE A 143 31.68 18.32 -15.41
CA ILE A 143 30.43 17.68 -15.86
C ILE A 143 30.46 17.36 -17.36
N THR A 144 31.13 18.19 -18.18
CA THR A 144 31.26 17.94 -19.61
C THR A 144 32.20 16.73 -19.87
N LEU A 145 33.32 16.64 -19.16
CA LEU A 145 34.22 15.49 -19.25
C LEU A 145 33.56 14.19 -18.76
N PHE A 146 32.83 14.26 -17.66
CA PHE A 146 32.10 13.12 -17.14
C PHE A 146 31.04 12.62 -18.13
N ALA A 147 30.26 13.55 -18.72
CA ALA A 147 29.28 13.23 -19.73
C ALA A 147 29.86 12.59 -20.98
N HIS A 148 31.02 13.07 -21.44
CA HIS A 148 31.76 12.47 -22.56
C HIS A 148 32.14 11.02 -22.25
N HIS A 149 32.68 10.78 -21.07
CA HIS A 149 33.07 9.42 -20.65
C HIS A 149 31.88 8.48 -20.50
N LEU A 150 30.76 8.96 -19.90
CA LEU A 150 29.53 8.20 -19.83
C LEU A 150 29.00 7.81 -21.22
N ARG A 151 29.11 8.72 -22.19
CA ARG A 151 28.66 8.49 -23.56
C ARG A 151 29.53 7.49 -24.31
N GLU A 152 30.84 7.45 -24.03
CA GLU A 152 31.76 6.42 -24.56
C GLU A 152 31.38 5.03 -24.02
N LEU A 153 31.04 4.93 -22.74
CA LEU A 153 30.65 3.67 -22.10
C LEU A 153 29.25 3.22 -22.53
N ASN A 154 28.33 4.17 -22.77
CA ASN A 154 26.93 3.94 -23.14
C ASN A 154 26.61 4.69 -24.44
N PRO A 155 26.86 4.12 -25.61
CA PRO A 155 26.53 4.75 -26.87
C PRO A 155 25.03 5.07 -26.97
N PRO A 156 24.66 6.26 -27.51
CA PRO A 156 23.25 6.67 -27.60
C PRO A 156 22.47 5.73 -28.52
N ASP A 157 21.26 5.41 -28.12
CA ASP A 157 20.29 4.68 -28.94
C ASP A 157 19.62 5.55 -29.99
N GLY A 158 18.76 4.96 -30.81
CA GLY A 158 18.05 5.68 -31.87
C GLY A 158 17.11 6.75 -31.34
N GLN A 159 16.51 6.55 -30.16
CA GLN A 159 15.62 7.52 -29.51
C GLN A 159 16.41 8.72 -29.01
N THR A 160 17.51 8.51 -28.33
CA THR A 160 18.43 9.56 -27.87
C THR A 160 18.94 10.40 -29.06
N CYS A 161 19.35 9.74 -30.14
CA CYS A 161 19.78 10.45 -31.35
C CYS A 161 18.64 11.30 -31.95
N LEU A 162 17.39 10.82 -31.94
CA LEU A 162 16.23 11.59 -32.44
C LEU A 162 15.96 12.81 -31.55
N ARG A 163 16.01 12.65 -30.21
CA ARG A 163 15.88 13.76 -29.26
C ARG A 163 16.94 14.83 -29.51
N GLU A 164 18.19 14.45 -29.65
CA GLU A 164 19.32 15.36 -29.88
C GLU A 164 19.19 16.09 -31.23
N ALA A 165 18.76 15.40 -32.29
CA ALA A 165 18.49 16.01 -33.58
C ALA A 165 17.30 17.00 -33.50
N TYR A 166 16.25 16.68 -32.73
CA TYR A 166 15.12 17.58 -32.49
C TYR A 166 15.53 18.83 -31.71
N MET A 167 16.26 18.66 -30.59
CA MET A 167 16.79 19.76 -29.79
C MET A 167 17.67 20.66 -30.63
N LYS A 168 18.58 20.09 -31.44
CA LYS A 168 19.42 20.83 -32.37
C LYS A 168 18.60 21.65 -33.37
N THR A 169 17.58 21.03 -33.95
CA THR A 169 16.68 21.71 -34.89
C THR A 169 15.94 22.89 -34.23
N THR A 170 15.51 22.72 -32.99
CA THR A 170 14.86 23.79 -32.21
C THR A 170 15.82 24.93 -31.93
N ILE A 171 17.07 24.65 -31.58
CA ILE A 171 18.10 25.69 -31.40
C ILE A 171 18.34 26.49 -32.70
N GLU A 172 18.47 25.81 -33.84
CA GLU A 172 18.68 26.48 -35.11
C GLU A 172 17.46 27.32 -35.53
N LYS A 173 16.24 26.84 -35.32
CA LYS A 173 15.00 27.62 -35.54
C LYS A 173 14.95 28.93 -34.72
N ILE A 174 15.43 28.89 -33.48
CA ILE A 174 15.52 30.08 -32.64
C ILE A 174 16.59 31.05 -33.18
N LYS A 175 17.73 30.55 -33.69
CA LYS A 175 18.75 31.39 -34.35
C LYS A 175 18.20 32.07 -35.61
N GLU A 176 17.32 31.42 -36.38
CA GLU A 176 16.67 32.01 -37.56
C GLU A 176 15.79 33.22 -37.21
N THR A 177 15.38 33.40 -35.95
CA THR A 177 14.68 34.63 -35.49
C THR A 177 15.57 35.87 -35.41
N GLY A 178 16.88 35.73 -35.71
CA GLY A 178 17.87 36.82 -35.69
C GLY A 178 18.68 36.91 -34.40
N LEU A 179 18.63 35.91 -33.53
CA LEU A 179 19.47 35.81 -32.36
C LEU A 179 20.82 35.19 -32.70
N LEU A 180 21.90 35.75 -32.15
CA LEU A 180 23.22 35.20 -32.31
C LEU A 180 23.39 33.98 -31.37
N GLU A 181 24.38 33.12 -31.65
CA GLU A 181 24.67 31.98 -30.81
C GLU A 181 24.96 32.37 -29.36
N ASP A 182 25.64 33.50 -29.16
CA ASP A 182 25.95 34.03 -27.82
C ASP A 182 24.77 34.62 -27.07
N ASP A 183 23.67 34.88 -27.75
CA ASP A 183 22.43 35.37 -27.15
C ASP A 183 21.60 34.22 -26.53
N ILE A 184 21.92 32.95 -26.82
CA ILE A 184 21.13 31.81 -26.45
C ILE A 184 21.94 30.96 -25.48
N VAL A 185 21.34 30.60 -24.31
CA VAL A 185 21.84 29.58 -23.41
C VAL A 185 20.95 28.34 -23.53
N VAL A 186 21.61 27.19 -23.66
CA VAL A 186 20.98 25.87 -23.74
C VAL A 186 21.24 25.11 -22.46
N VAL A 187 20.19 24.67 -21.78
CA VAL A 187 20.25 23.89 -20.54
C VAL A 187 19.73 22.49 -20.85
N CYS A 188 20.58 21.49 -20.73
CA CYS A 188 20.21 20.08 -20.99
C CYS A 188 20.95 19.13 -20.07
N GLY A 189 20.43 17.91 -19.91
CA GLY A 189 21.13 16.83 -19.25
C GLY A 189 22.54 16.69 -19.83
N ALA A 190 23.54 16.53 -18.98
CA ALA A 190 24.94 16.54 -19.38
C ALA A 190 25.24 15.53 -20.51
N PHE A 191 24.57 14.39 -20.53
CA PHE A 191 24.70 13.35 -21.54
C PHE A 191 24.42 13.86 -22.97
N HIS A 192 23.54 14.86 -23.13
CA HIS A 192 23.12 15.40 -24.41
C HIS A 192 24.05 16.50 -24.99
N ILE A 193 25.02 17.01 -24.21
CA ILE A 193 25.91 18.11 -24.65
C ILE A 193 26.58 17.78 -25.99
N GLU A 194 27.30 16.67 -26.05
CA GLU A 194 28.03 16.25 -27.23
C GLU A 194 27.09 15.87 -28.37
N GLY A 195 26.00 15.16 -28.06
CA GLY A 195 24.99 14.77 -29.02
C GLY A 195 24.38 15.96 -29.76
N ILE A 196 23.95 16.99 -29.01
CA ILE A 196 23.39 18.22 -29.59
C ILE A 196 24.46 18.94 -30.49
N GLN A 197 25.72 18.92 -30.10
CA GLN A 197 26.78 19.51 -30.89
C GLN A 197 26.99 18.79 -32.23
N GLN A 198 26.96 17.45 -32.20
CA GLN A 198 27.27 16.58 -33.36
C GLN A 198 26.01 16.26 -34.21
N ALA A 199 24.82 16.38 -33.67
CA ALA A 199 23.59 16.05 -34.37
C ALA A 199 23.37 16.89 -35.62
N THR A 200 22.78 16.28 -36.64
CA THR A 200 22.29 16.96 -37.84
C THR A 200 20.83 17.39 -37.60
N CYS A 201 20.48 18.58 -38.05
CA CYS A 201 19.08 19.06 -37.95
C CYS A 201 18.14 18.14 -38.73
N LEU A 202 16.96 17.93 -38.20
CA LEU A 202 15.87 17.24 -38.89
C LEU A 202 15.41 18.12 -40.09
N SER A 203 15.15 17.50 -41.23
CA SER A 203 14.45 18.17 -42.34
C SER A 203 13.02 18.50 -41.93
N ASP A 204 12.40 19.49 -42.53
CA ASP A 204 11.00 19.83 -42.26
C ASP A 204 10.03 18.65 -42.44
N ASN A 205 10.34 17.76 -43.39
CA ASN A 205 9.56 16.56 -43.64
C ASN A 205 9.70 15.50 -42.52
N GLU A 206 10.89 15.36 -41.95
CA GLU A 206 11.12 14.46 -40.81
C GLU A 206 10.50 15.04 -39.55
N TYR A 207 10.64 16.35 -39.31
CA TYR A 207 10.05 17.04 -38.17
C TYR A 207 8.52 16.93 -38.17
N GLN A 208 7.87 17.03 -39.33
CA GLN A 208 6.40 16.91 -39.46
C GLN A 208 5.90 15.47 -39.41
N LYS A 209 6.77 14.48 -39.64
CA LYS A 209 6.41 13.04 -39.62
C LYS A 209 6.56 12.40 -38.26
N ILE A 210 7.00 13.13 -37.23
CA ILE A 210 7.06 12.61 -35.87
C ILE A 210 5.65 12.23 -35.43
N ASN A 211 5.45 10.93 -35.17
CA ASN A 211 4.17 10.45 -34.67
C ASN A 211 3.82 11.10 -33.33
N GLN A 212 2.59 11.52 -33.17
CA GLN A 212 2.09 12.13 -31.95
C GLN A 212 0.75 11.52 -31.59
N LYS A 213 0.58 11.17 -30.30
CA LYS A 213 -0.72 10.79 -29.73
C LYS A 213 -1.47 12.05 -29.27
N LEU A 214 -2.80 11.95 -29.14
CA LEU A 214 -3.55 12.96 -28.44
C LEU A 214 -3.27 12.83 -26.94
N VAL A 215 -2.80 13.92 -26.33
CA VAL A 215 -2.43 13.95 -24.90
C VAL A 215 -3.12 15.10 -24.18
N ASN A 216 -3.49 14.84 -22.94
CA ASN A 216 -3.83 15.87 -21.97
C ASN A 216 -2.60 16.19 -21.13
N ARG A 217 -2.47 17.46 -20.72
CA ARG A 217 -1.35 17.96 -19.93
C ARG A 217 -1.88 18.73 -18.73
N THR A 218 -1.24 18.53 -17.58
CA THR A 218 -1.64 19.20 -16.33
C THR A 218 -0.44 19.39 -15.41
N LEU A 219 -0.51 20.42 -14.56
CA LEU A 219 0.36 20.52 -13.38
C LEU A 219 -0.28 19.79 -12.22
N MET A 220 0.55 19.14 -11.41
CA MET A 220 0.10 18.48 -10.19
C MET A 220 1.03 18.80 -9.02
N PRO A 221 0.51 18.96 -7.80
CA PRO A 221 1.36 19.00 -6.63
C PRO A 221 2.11 17.66 -6.51
N TYR A 222 3.31 17.71 -5.98
CA TYR A 222 4.12 16.51 -5.80
C TYR A 222 4.62 16.44 -4.35
N SER A 223 5.14 15.31 -3.92
CA SER A 223 5.72 15.16 -2.59
C SER A 223 7.17 14.71 -2.66
N TYR A 224 7.94 15.03 -1.63
CA TYR A 224 9.31 14.53 -1.53
C TYR A 224 9.36 13.01 -1.43
N PHE A 225 8.34 12.38 -0.81
CA PHE A 225 8.21 10.93 -0.80
C PHE A 225 8.14 10.35 -2.23
N ARG A 226 7.31 10.94 -3.10
CA ARG A 226 7.22 10.50 -4.51
C ARG A 226 8.45 10.87 -5.33
N LEU A 227 9.11 11.97 -4.99
CA LEU A 227 10.37 12.39 -5.62
C LEU A 227 11.52 11.45 -5.23
N SER A 228 11.43 10.77 -4.08
CA SER A 228 12.45 9.85 -3.62
C SER A 228 12.48 8.58 -4.48
N SER A 229 13.65 7.96 -4.59
CA SER A 229 13.84 6.71 -5.32
C SER A 229 13.01 5.54 -4.75
N LEU A 230 12.53 5.65 -3.50
CA LEU A 230 11.68 4.65 -2.86
C LEU A 230 10.28 4.57 -3.48
N SER A 231 9.82 5.61 -4.17
CA SER A 231 8.52 5.62 -4.85
C SER A 231 8.52 4.97 -6.25
N GLY A 232 9.68 4.45 -6.72
CA GLY A 232 9.80 3.77 -8.01
C GLY A 232 9.93 4.70 -9.23
N TYR A 233 10.05 6.01 -9.04
CA TYR A 233 10.30 6.95 -10.14
C TYR A 233 11.81 6.98 -10.48
N GLY A 234 12.19 6.49 -11.68
CA GLY A 234 13.60 6.26 -12.08
C GLY A 234 14.50 7.51 -12.12
N ALA A 235 13.95 8.73 -12.15
CA ALA A 235 14.68 9.99 -12.07
C ALA A 235 14.65 10.61 -10.67
N GLY A 236 14.25 9.84 -9.64
CA GLY A 236 14.12 10.32 -8.27
C GLY A 236 15.47 10.59 -7.60
N ASN A 237 15.41 11.24 -6.46
CA ASN A 237 16.51 11.59 -5.60
C ASN A 237 16.33 10.89 -4.24
N LYS A 238 17.32 10.12 -3.77
CA LYS A 238 17.18 9.35 -2.52
C LYS A 238 16.93 10.19 -1.27
N ALA A 239 17.33 11.45 -1.27
CA ALA A 239 17.29 12.32 -0.09
C ALA A 239 16.82 13.75 -0.42
N PRO A 240 15.60 13.94 -0.94
CA PRO A 240 15.13 15.24 -1.41
C PRO A 240 15.12 16.32 -0.33
N ALA A 241 14.83 15.99 0.93
CA ALA A 241 14.85 16.98 2.01
C ALA A 241 16.29 17.40 2.40
N TYR A 242 17.25 16.49 2.32
CA TYR A 242 18.66 16.82 2.52
C TYR A 242 19.17 17.75 1.40
N TYR A 243 18.86 17.45 0.14
CA TYR A 243 19.28 18.29 -0.99
C TYR A 243 18.58 19.65 -1.00
N GLU A 244 17.34 19.73 -0.52
CA GLU A 244 16.71 21.04 -0.27
C GLU A 244 17.45 21.83 0.79
N LEU A 245 17.88 21.19 1.88
CA LEU A 245 18.69 21.82 2.93
C LEU A 245 20.03 22.32 2.38
N LEU A 246 20.72 21.48 1.59
CA LEU A 246 21.98 21.84 0.93
C LEU A 246 21.77 23.04 -0.01
N TRP A 247 20.71 23.02 -0.83
CA TRP A 247 20.34 24.13 -1.72
C TRP A 247 20.15 25.45 -0.99
N GLN A 248 19.41 25.45 0.13
CA GLN A 248 19.17 26.64 0.93
C GLN A 248 20.48 27.25 1.43
N HIS A 249 21.38 26.42 1.96
CA HIS A 249 22.69 26.88 2.43
C HIS A 249 23.65 27.31 1.31
N MET A 250 23.54 26.70 0.13
CA MET A 250 24.27 27.18 -1.07
C MET A 250 23.84 28.60 -1.47
N LEU A 251 22.54 28.89 -1.46
CA LEU A 251 22.03 30.24 -1.75
C LEU A 251 22.51 31.28 -0.73
N GLU A 252 22.75 30.88 0.53
CA GLU A 252 23.29 31.73 1.58
C GLU A 252 24.83 31.84 1.55
N ASN A 253 25.50 31.16 0.61
CA ASN A 253 26.95 31.01 0.52
C ASN A 253 27.59 30.36 1.80
N GLN A 254 26.83 29.45 2.42
CA GLN A 254 27.22 28.73 3.64
C GLN A 254 27.04 27.21 3.52
N PRO A 255 27.54 26.53 2.48
CA PRO A 255 27.25 25.10 2.24
C PRO A 255 27.70 24.19 3.41
N LYS A 256 28.74 24.61 4.16
CA LYS A 256 29.23 23.89 5.36
C LYS A 256 28.18 23.76 6.46
N GLN A 257 27.22 24.67 6.52
CA GLN A 257 26.18 24.70 7.55
C GLN A 257 25.18 23.56 7.35
N ALA A 258 25.00 23.06 6.12
CA ALA A 258 24.08 21.97 5.81
C ALA A 258 24.40 20.69 6.61
N ALA A 259 25.68 20.33 6.74
CA ALA A 259 26.11 19.17 7.52
C ALA A 259 25.76 19.29 9.00
N TYR A 260 25.98 20.47 9.59
CA TYR A 260 25.61 20.74 10.98
C TYR A 260 24.10 20.67 11.20
N ASP A 261 23.33 21.31 10.34
CA ASP A 261 21.89 21.36 10.47
C ASP A 261 21.26 19.98 10.26
N TYR A 262 21.78 19.18 9.34
CA TYR A 262 21.34 17.81 9.13
C TYR A 262 21.52 16.94 10.38
N LEU A 263 22.72 16.91 10.96
CA LEU A 263 23.01 16.14 12.18
C LEU A 263 22.20 16.65 13.38
N SER A 264 21.99 17.97 13.45
CA SER A 264 21.16 18.59 14.50
C SER A 264 19.69 18.15 14.39
N ARG A 265 19.13 18.10 13.18
CA ARG A 265 17.76 17.61 12.93
C ARG A 265 17.61 16.14 13.33
N ILE A 266 18.58 15.27 13.00
CA ILE A 266 18.59 13.88 13.47
C ILE A 266 18.56 13.82 15.00
N SER A 267 19.40 14.60 15.67
CA SER A 267 19.43 14.67 17.15
C SER A 267 18.10 15.13 17.74
N LEU A 268 17.46 16.14 17.14
CA LEU A 268 16.15 16.63 17.57
C LEU A 268 15.08 15.54 17.42
N TYR A 269 15.04 14.88 16.25
CA TYR A 269 14.12 13.79 16.00
C TYR A 269 14.26 12.68 17.05
N GLN A 270 15.49 12.26 17.34
CA GLN A 270 15.77 11.24 18.35
C GLN A 270 15.23 11.65 19.73
N ARG A 271 15.45 12.90 20.15
CA ARG A 271 14.95 13.40 21.45
C ARG A 271 13.43 13.45 21.52
N GLU A 272 12.78 13.88 20.44
CA GLU A 272 11.31 13.93 20.34
C GLU A 272 10.68 12.53 20.44
N HIS A 273 11.39 11.49 20.01
CA HIS A 273 10.95 10.09 20.08
C HIS A 273 11.48 9.33 21.31
N GLY A 274 12.02 10.05 22.30
CA GLY A 274 12.40 9.48 23.60
C GLY A 274 13.80 8.86 23.66
N TYR A 275 14.62 9.03 22.61
CA TYR A 275 16.01 8.58 22.61
C TYR A 275 16.94 9.68 23.15
N ASN A 276 17.94 9.27 23.95
CA ASN A 276 18.93 10.21 24.48
C ASN A 276 20.00 10.49 23.42
N CYS A 277 20.01 11.70 22.89
CA CYS A 277 21.06 12.19 22.01
C CYS A 277 21.59 13.52 22.54
N SER A 278 22.87 13.59 22.89
CA SER A 278 23.50 14.76 23.45
C SER A 278 24.10 15.69 22.39
N THR A 279 24.25 16.96 22.69
CA THR A 279 24.95 17.91 21.82
C THR A 279 26.42 17.52 21.58
N ALA A 280 27.06 16.85 22.55
CA ALA A 280 28.41 16.35 22.38
C ALA A 280 28.50 15.29 21.26
N GLN A 281 27.51 14.36 21.20
CA GLN A 281 27.44 13.35 20.11
C GLN A 281 27.27 13.99 18.72
N VAL A 282 26.49 15.07 18.63
CA VAL A 282 26.35 15.83 17.36
C VAL A 282 27.69 16.45 16.94
N ILE A 283 28.44 17.03 17.88
CA ILE A 283 29.75 17.62 17.61
C ILE A 283 30.74 16.53 17.17
N GLU A 284 30.78 15.40 17.87
CA GLU A 284 31.64 14.26 17.53
C GLU A 284 31.27 13.67 16.16
N ALA A 285 29.99 13.53 15.85
CA ALA A 285 29.52 13.07 14.54
C ALA A 285 29.96 14.05 13.43
N LEU A 286 29.83 15.37 13.63
CA LEU A 286 30.28 16.35 12.66
C LEU A 286 31.80 16.29 12.44
N GLN A 287 32.58 16.16 13.52
CA GLN A 287 34.05 16.02 13.42
C GLN A 287 34.43 14.74 12.69
N LEU A 288 33.76 13.63 12.98
CA LEU A 288 34.01 12.35 12.30
C LEU A 288 33.65 12.45 10.81
N ALA A 289 32.50 13.02 10.44
CA ALA A 289 32.11 13.22 9.06
C ALA A 289 33.14 14.07 8.29
N GLN A 290 33.65 15.15 8.89
CA GLN A 290 34.71 15.97 8.31
C GLN A 290 36.02 15.22 8.14
N MET A 291 36.36 14.31 9.05
CA MET A 291 37.53 13.44 8.90
C MET A 291 37.34 12.43 7.78
N LEU A 292 36.15 11.85 7.64
CA LEU A 292 35.83 10.93 6.52
C LEU A 292 35.94 11.66 5.19
N ALA A 293 35.36 12.86 5.05
CA ALA A 293 35.51 13.69 3.86
C ALA A 293 36.99 13.99 3.54
N ALA A 294 37.79 14.36 4.54
CA ALA A 294 39.22 14.60 4.36
C ALA A 294 39.99 13.35 3.91
N MET A 295 39.63 12.15 4.38
CA MET A 295 40.18 10.88 3.91
C MET A 295 39.87 10.60 2.45
N HIS A 296 38.70 11.02 1.98
CA HIS A 296 38.25 10.95 0.59
C HIS A 296 38.79 12.11 -0.27
N GLN A 297 39.61 13.02 0.31
CA GLN A 297 40.16 14.22 -0.33
C GLN A 297 39.09 15.26 -0.73
N GLU A 298 38.00 15.29 -0.01
CA GLU A 298 36.85 16.19 -0.20
C GLU A 298 36.87 17.37 0.78
N THR A 299 36.23 18.47 0.37
CA THR A 299 36.15 19.70 1.19
C THR A 299 34.96 19.70 2.14
N LEU A 300 33.91 18.96 1.81
CA LEU A 300 32.67 18.81 2.59
C LEU A 300 32.31 17.33 2.71
N PRO A 301 31.71 16.91 3.84
CA PRO A 301 31.21 15.55 3.98
C PRO A 301 30.01 15.29 3.07
N SER A 302 29.99 14.15 2.42
CA SER A 302 28.82 13.66 1.68
C SER A 302 27.71 13.22 2.65
N LEU A 303 26.50 13.02 2.15
CA LEU A 303 25.38 12.47 2.94
C LEU A 303 25.75 11.10 3.55
N GLN A 304 26.51 10.27 2.82
CA GLN A 304 26.97 9.00 3.34
C GLN A 304 27.96 9.17 4.50
N ASP A 305 28.90 10.09 4.39
CA ASP A 305 29.84 10.40 5.48
C ASP A 305 29.08 10.90 6.74
N LEU A 306 28.03 11.71 6.56
CA LEU A 306 27.18 12.19 7.64
C LEU A 306 26.41 11.05 8.30
N LYS A 307 25.86 10.11 7.54
CA LYS A 307 25.16 8.93 8.05
C LYS A 307 26.10 8.00 8.82
N ASP A 308 27.24 7.68 8.25
CA ASP A 308 28.23 6.81 8.90
C ASP A 308 28.72 7.39 10.22
N ALA A 309 28.96 8.70 10.25
CA ALA A 309 29.32 9.41 11.47
C ALA A 309 28.17 9.44 12.50
N ALA A 310 26.93 9.64 12.05
CA ALA A 310 25.75 9.59 12.91
C ALA A 310 25.57 8.20 13.52
N ILE A 311 25.68 7.14 12.73
CA ILE A 311 25.61 5.75 13.20
C ILE A 311 26.66 5.48 14.27
N ALA A 312 27.91 5.90 14.03
CA ALA A 312 29.00 5.69 14.98
C ALA A 312 28.82 6.47 16.30
N CYS A 313 28.47 7.76 16.21
CA CYS A 313 28.45 8.65 17.39
C CYS A 313 27.10 8.77 18.06
N MET A 314 25.98 8.69 17.32
CA MET A 314 24.63 8.92 17.82
C MET A 314 23.82 7.62 17.91
N GLY A 315 24.07 6.64 17.00
CA GLY A 315 23.39 5.34 16.92
C GLY A 315 24.10 4.21 17.66
N GLN A 316 25.17 4.48 18.42
CA GLN A 316 25.98 3.49 19.13
C GLN A 316 26.47 2.34 18.23
N GLY A 317 26.70 2.63 16.96
CA GLY A 317 27.11 1.65 15.94
C GLY A 317 25.95 0.86 15.30
N SER A 318 24.70 1.20 15.61
CA SER A 318 23.52 0.55 15.05
C SER A 318 22.72 1.51 14.15
N GLU A 319 22.62 1.18 12.87
CA GLU A 319 21.82 1.93 11.90
C GLU A 319 20.31 1.87 12.24
N SER A 320 19.83 0.74 12.74
CA SER A 320 18.41 0.53 13.05
C SER A 320 17.86 1.54 14.07
N GLN A 321 18.71 2.07 14.97
CA GLN A 321 18.32 3.10 15.93
C GLN A 321 18.07 4.47 15.30
N LEU A 322 18.65 4.72 14.13
CA LEU A 322 18.55 6.01 13.43
C LEU A 322 17.70 5.94 12.16
N MET A 323 17.23 4.76 11.75
CA MET A 323 16.54 4.56 10.48
C MET A 323 15.34 5.50 10.30
N GLU A 324 14.49 5.64 11.31
CA GLU A 324 13.33 6.53 11.24
C GLU A 324 13.76 8.01 11.16
N ALA A 325 14.81 8.39 11.89
CA ALA A 325 15.36 9.74 11.83
C ALA A 325 15.99 10.03 10.45
N PHE A 326 16.65 9.06 9.83
CA PHE A 326 17.16 9.18 8.46
C PHE A 326 16.02 9.35 7.47
N ILE A 327 15.01 8.48 7.47
CA ILE A 327 13.85 8.60 6.57
C ILE A 327 13.18 9.98 6.72
N ALA A 328 12.98 10.45 7.94
CA ALA A 328 12.34 11.74 8.21
C ALA A 328 13.15 12.94 7.70
N ASN A 329 14.49 12.88 7.73
CA ASN A 329 15.38 13.98 7.36
C ASN A 329 15.94 13.86 5.94
N ASP A 330 16.02 12.67 5.36
CA ASP A 330 16.44 12.47 3.97
C ASP A 330 15.27 12.76 3.02
N ILE A 331 14.13 12.14 3.27
CA ILE A 331 12.95 12.26 2.41
C ILE A 331 12.10 13.46 2.85
N GLY A 332 11.80 13.54 4.15
CA GLY A 332 10.92 14.55 4.71
C GLY A 332 9.45 14.36 4.32
N THR A 333 8.62 15.31 4.76
CA THR A 333 7.16 15.30 4.53
C THR A 333 6.70 16.46 3.66
N THR A 334 7.62 17.15 2.98
CA THR A 334 7.30 18.33 2.18
C THR A 334 6.40 17.97 1.01
N MET A 335 5.33 18.74 0.86
CA MET A 335 4.38 18.63 -0.24
C MET A 335 4.26 19.98 -0.93
N GLY A 336 4.17 19.93 -2.26
CA GLY A 336 3.97 21.12 -3.07
C GLY A 336 2.55 21.65 -3.02
N TYR A 337 2.40 22.88 -3.45
CA TYR A 337 1.11 23.55 -3.51
C TYR A 337 0.92 24.24 -4.87
N LEU A 338 -0.27 24.04 -5.46
CA LEU A 338 -0.71 24.75 -6.66
C LEU A 338 -1.79 25.78 -6.29
N PRO A 339 -1.70 27.01 -6.78
CA PRO A 339 -2.69 28.05 -6.49
C PRO A 339 -4.06 27.73 -7.11
N LYS A 340 -5.12 28.26 -6.47
CA LYS A 340 -6.48 28.10 -6.95
C LYS A 340 -6.67 28.85 -8.27
N GLY A 341 -7.04 28.12 -9.32
CA GLY A 341 -7.30 28.70 -10.65
C GLY A 341 -6.49 28.07 -11.78
N MET A 342 -5.47 27.29 -11.46
CA MET A 342 -4.82 26.43 -12.45
C MET A 342 -5.79 25.36 -12.96
N SER A 343 -5.57 24.89 -14.17
CA SER A 343 -6.40 23.88 -14.83
C SER A 343 -6.58 22.66 -13.94
N LYS A 344 -7.82 22.36 -13.51
CA LYS A 344 -8.16 21.14 -12.78
C LYS A 344 -8.57 20.06 -13.75
N THR A 345 -8.18 18.82 -13.45
CA THR A 345 -8.65 17.65 -14.20
C THR A 345 -10.16 17.46 -14.03
N ALA A 346 -10.79 16.75 -14.96
CA ALA A 346 -12.23 16.49 -14.90
C ALA A 346 -12.62 15.76 -13.59
N ILE A 347 -11.81 14.78 -13.14
CA ILE A 347 -12.05 14.04 -11.91
C ILE A 347 -11.92 14.92 -10.65
N GLN A 348 -11.00 15.88 -10.62
CA GLN A 348 -10.90 16.85 -9.53
C GLN A 348 -12.18 17.71 -9.45
N ASN A 349 -12.66 18.19 -10.59
CA ASN A 349 -13.90 18.95 -10.64
C ASN A 349 -15.10 18.12 -10.16
N ASP A 350 -15.19 16.84 -10.58
CA ASP A 350 -16.23 15.92 -10.09
C ASP A 350 -16.13 15.72 -8.58
N PHE A 351 -14.94 15.44 -8.05
CA PHE A 351 -14.71 15.27 -6.61
C PHE A 351 -15.20 16.47 -5.79
N TYR A 352 -14.81 17.69 -6.16
CA TYR A 352 -15.24 18.89 -5.44
C TYR A 352 -16.74 19.17 -5.58
N ASN A 353 -17.32 18.87 -6.74
CA ASN A 353 -18.76 18.97 -6.96
C ASN A 353 -19.51 17.95 -6.08
N GLN A 354 -19.03 16.72 -5.97
CA GLN A 354 -19.60 15.68 -5.10
C GLN A 354 -19.50 16.08 -3.62
N LEU A 355 -18.36 16.60 -3.16
CA LEU A 355 -18.23 17.11 -1.79
C LEU A 355 -19.27 18.19 -1.47
N LYS A 356 -19.52 19.09 -2.43
CA LYS A 356 -20.53 20.15 -2.28
C LYS A 356 -21.96 19.59 -2.24
N GLN A 357 -22.31 18.71 -3.18
CA GLN A 357 -23.63 18.09 -3.26
C GLN A 357 -23.94 17.26 -2.01
N LEU A 358 -22.95 16.52 -1.52
CA LEU A 358 -23.06 15.65 -0.34
C LEU A 358 -22.84 16.39 0.98
N LYS A 359 -22.59 17.72 0.96
CA LYS A 359 -22.34 18.57 2.14
C LYS A 359 -21.16 18.05 2.97
N LEU A 360 -20.09 17.61 2.30
CA LEU A 360 -18.85 17.11 2.91
C LEU A 360 -17.73 18.15 2.88
N GLU A 361 -17.95 19.37 2.32
CA GLU A 361 -16.94 20.43 2.21
C GLU A 361 -16.31 20.80 3.56
N ARG A 362 -17.06 20.73 4.64
CA ARG A 362 -16.59 21.05 6.00
C ARG A 362 -15.48 20.12 6.50
N PHE A 363 -15.30 18.95 5.88
CA PHE A 363 -14.27 17.97 6.23
C PHE A 363 -12.96 18.15 5.45
N GLN A 364 -12.86 19.18 4.61
CA GLN A 364 -11.62 19.59 3.95
C GLN A 364 -10.67 20.27 4.94
N THR A 365 -10.32 19.57 6.02
CA THR A 365 -9.43 20.03 7.08
C THR A 365 -8.36 18.98 7.35
N ILE A 366 -7.19 19.42 7.77
CA ILE A 366 -6.06 18.54 8.13
C ILE A 366 -6.40 17.70 9.37
N VAL A 367 -7.30 18.18 10.21
CA VAL A 367 -7.71 17.50 11.43
C VAL A 367 -8.73 16.41 11.10
N ALA A 368 -8.43 15.17 11.46
CA ALA A 368 -9.33 14.04 11.31
C ALA A 368 -10.62 14.27 12.11
N THR A 369 -11.76 14.12 11.45
CA THR A 369 -13.09 14.37 12.02
C THR A 369 -13.99 13.17 11.78
N PRO A 370 -14.64 12.62 12.82
CA PRO A 370 -15.55 11.49 12.65
C PRO A 370 -16.86 11.93 11.99
N LEU A 371 -17.39 11.05 11.13
CA LEU A 371 -18.68 11.16 10.48
C LEU A 371 -19.47 9.87 10.71
N GLU A 372 -20.62 9.97 11.39
CA GLU A 372 -21.56 8.86 11.53
C GLU A 372 -22.63 8.97 10.44
N LEU A 373 -22.91 7.86 9.76
CA LEU A 373 -23.93 7.73 8.72
C LEU A 373 -25.02 6.74 9.17
N ASP A 374 -26.28 7.10 8.93
CA ASP A 374 -27.43 6.21 9.03
C ASP A 374 -27.99 5.95 7.62
N LEU A 375 -27.77 4.74 7.12
CA LEU A 375 -28.12 4.37 5.75
C LEU A 375 -29.61 4.19 5.49
N ARG A 376 -30.45 4.23 6.54
CA ARG A 376 -31.90 4.10 6.43
C ARG A 376 -32.51 5.37 5.84
N GLU A 377 -33.70 5.21 5.24
CA GLU A 377 -34.45 6.33 4.71
C GLU A 377 -34.83 7.32 5.83
N ASN A 378 -34.46 8.58 5.66
CA ASN A 378 -34.86 9.64 6.56
C ASN A 378 -36.28 10.12 6.21
N THR A 379 -37.30 9.55 6.88
CA THR A 379 -38.70 9.82 6.65
C THR A 379 -39.14 11.23 7.06
N THR A 380 -38.30 12.00 7.74
CA THR A 380 -38.63 13.37 8.17
C THR A 380 -38.43 14.40 7.07
N VAL A 381 -37.78 14.02 5.94
CA VAL A 381 -37.39 14.93 4.84
C VAL A 381 -38.25 14.67 3.60
N LYS A 382 -38.78 15.76 2.98
CA LYS A 382 -39.70 15.66 1.82
C LYS A 382 -39.03 15.35 0.48
N SER A 383 -37.73 15.58 0.34
CA SER A 383 -36.99 15.36 -0.92
C SER A 383 -36.33 13.98 -0.92
N LYS A 384 -36.54 13.17 -1.95
CA LYS A 384 -35.94 11.85 -2.10
C LYS A 384 -34.39 11.91 -1.98
N ASN A 385 -33.73 12.87 -2.63
CA ASN A 385 -32.28 13.00 -2.55
C ASN A 385 -31.78 13.34 -1.16
N SER A 386 -32.56 14.05 -0.36
CA SER A 386 -32.19 14.35 1.02
C SER A 386 -32.56 13.21 1.99
N ALA A 387 -33.53 12.38 1.65
CA ALA A 387 -33.93 11.21 2.44
C ALA A 387 -32.83 10.11 2.44
N PHE A 388 -32.06 10.01 1.36
CA PHE A 388 -30.98 9.05 1.18
C PHE A 388 -29.57 9.71 1.15
N LEU A 389 -29.43 10.89 1.76
CA LEU A 389 -28.16 11.62 1.72
C LEU A 389 -27.00 10.80 2.31
N ASP A 390 -27.22 10.12 3.42
CA ASP A 390 -26.19 9.33 4.08
C ASP A 390 -25.84 8.07 3.28
N LEU A 391 -26.80 7.48 2.57
CA LEU A 391 -26.52 6.41 1.61
C LEU A 391 -25.63 6.89 0.45
N HIS A 392 -25.94 8.05 -0.13
CA HIS A 392 -25.10 8.63 -1.19
C HIS A 392 -23.70 8.99 -0.69
N ARG A 393 -23.57 9.49 0.55
CA ARG A 393 -22.28 9.71 1.22
C ARG A 393 -21.50 8.41 1.35
N SER A 394 -22.15 7.35 1.83
CA SER A 394 -21.54 6.03 1.96
C SER A 394 -21.01 5.53 0.62
N CYS A 395 -21.82 5.54 -0.44
CA CYS A 395 -21.38 5.12 -1.78
C CYS A 395 -20.16 5.90 -2.25
N PHE A 396 -20.17 7.23 -2.12
CA PHE A 396 -19.06 8.08 -2.52
C PHE A 396 -17.79 7.80 -1.71
N LEU A 397 -17.89 7.65 -0.39
CA LEU A 397 -16.75 7.34 0.48
C LEU A 397 -16.17 5.96 0.19
N HIS A 398 -17.01 4.97 -0.12
CA HIS A 398 -16.53 3.66 -0.58
C HIS A 398 -15.81 3.73 -1.93
N GLN A 399 -16.27 4.55 -2.88
CA GLN A 399 -15.57 4.82 -4.14
C GLN A 399 -14.19 5.42 -3.89
N LEU A 400 -14.08 6.43 -3.01
CA LEU A 400 -12.80 7.04 -2.65
C LEU A 400 -11.86 6.03 -2.00
N ARG A 401 -12.37 5.20 -1.08
CA ARG A 401 -11.60 4.13 -0.44
C ARG A 401 -11.09 3.11 -1.46
N PHE A 402 -11.93 2.69 -2.41
CA PHE A 402 -11.55 1.73 -3.45
C PHE A 402 -10.46 2.28 -4.39
N LEU A 403 -10.50 3.57 -4.70
CA LEU A 403 -9.48 4.30 -5.46
C LEU A 403 -8.27 4.71 -4.61
N GLU A 404 -8.20 4.27 -3.37
CA GLU A 404 -7.11 4.55 -2.42
C GLU A 404 -6.87 6.05 -2.18
N ILE A 405 -7.91 6.89 -2.37
CA ILE A 405 -7.83 8.33 -2.11
C ILE A 405 -7.90 8.55 -0.59
N PRO A 406 -6.83 9.06 0.07
CA PRO A 406 -6.73 9.12 1.53
C PRO A 406 -7.51 10.32 2.12
N PHE A 407 -8.78 10.47 1.70
CA PHE A 407 -9.73 11.43 2.24
C PHE A 407 -10.57 10.82 3.37
N CYS A 408 -10.76 9.51 3.36
CA CYS A 408 -11.64 8.81 4.29
C CYS A 408 -11.08 7.46 4.73
N ALA A 409 -11.38 7.07 5.97
CA ALA A 409 -11.13 5.75 6.50
C ALA A 409 -12.39 5.23 7.20
N LEU A 410 -12.79 3.99 6.90
CA LEU A 410 -13.90 3.32 7.57
C LEU A 410 -13.42 2.79 8.91
N LEU A 411 -14.05 3.21 10.00
CA LEU A 411 -13.74 2.73 11.34
C LEU A 411 -14.50 1.43 11.63
N PRO A 412 -13.89 0.46 12.34
CA PRO A 412 -14.58 -0.77 12.72
C PRO A 412 -15.80 -0.47 13.58
N SER A 413 -16.93 -1.10 13.24
CA SER A 413 -18.15 -0.98 14.04
C SER A 413 -17.96 -1.64 15.41
N LYS A 414 -18.38 -0.96 16.47
CA LYS A 414 -18.38 -1.52 17.83
C LYS A 414 -19.52 -2.54 18.05
N GLN A 415 -20.44 -2.66 17.10
CA GLN A 415 -21.60 -3.57 17.16
C GLN A 415 -21.71 -4.32 15.83
N ASP A 416 -21.40 -5.60 15.83
CA ASP A 416 -21.47 -6.50 14.67
C ASP A 416 -22.89 -6.64 14.06
N THR A 417 -23.91 -6.11 14.73
CA THR A 417 -25.32 -6.26 14.35
C THR A 417 -25.97 -5.01 13.74
N ALA A 418 -25.28 -3.86 13.74
CA ALA A 418 -25.84 -2.59 13.25
C ALA A 418 -25.34 -2.23 11.84
N ASP A 419 -25.70 -3.05 10.87
CA ASP A 419 -25.26 -2.95 9.46
C ASP A 419 -25.81 -1.72 8.70
N TRP A 420 -26.71 -0.97 9.33
CA TRP A 420 -27.27 0.29 8.82
C TRP A 420 -26.48 1.52 9.27
N LYS A 421 -25.47 1.37 10.15
CA LYS A 421 -24.64 2.46 10.68
C LYS A 421 -23.20 2.28 10.25
N GLU A 422 -22.65 3.31 9.59
CA GLU A 422 -21.23 3.40 9.27
C GLU A 422 -20.60 4.57 10.03
N THR A 423 -19.37 4.38 10.50
CA THR A 423 -18.57 5.44 11.11
C THR A 423 -17.30 5.62 10.28
N TRP A 424 -17.13 6.82 9.76
CA TRP A 424 -16.00 7.20 8.93
C TRP A 424 -15.14 8.24 9.64
N GLU A 425 -13.84 8.21 9.42
CA GLU A 425 -12.93 9.28 9.76
C GLU A 425 -12.54 10.01 8.48
N LEU A 426 -12.75 11.32 8.44
CA LEU A 426 -12.48 12.16 7.26
C LEU A 426 -11.38 13.17 7.59
N LYS A 427 -10.40 13.30 6.70
CA LYS A 427 -9.34 14.31 6.75
C LYS A 427 -8.91 14.70 5.35
N TRP A 428 -8.51 15.95 5.17
CA TRP A 428 -7.90 16.39 3.91
C TRP A 428 -6.38 16.30 3.99
N SER A 429 -5.77 15.84 2.91
CA SER A 429 -4.32 15.85 2.72
C SER A 429 -3.98 16.22 1.29
N SER A 430 -2.80 16.79 1.07
CA SER A 430 -2.32 17.04 -0.30
C SER A 430 -2.05 15.73 -1.05
N GLU A 431 -1.79 14.62 -0.34
CA GLU A 431 -1.68 13.28 -0.92
C GLU A 431 -2.99 12.86 -1.60
N ALA A 432 -4.15 13.21 -1.01
CA ALA A 432 -5.44 12.97 -1.64
C ALA A 432 -5.57 13.69 -2.99
N GLU A 433 -5.04 14.90 -3.12
CA GLU A 433 -5.02 15.65 -4.39
C GLU A 433 -4.17 14.94 -5.44
N ILE A 434 -3.00 14.44 -5.06
CA ILE A 434 -2.08 13.75 -5.98
C ILE A 434 -2.73 12.46 -6.49
N ILE A 435 -3.22 11.61 -5.59
CA ILE A 435 -3.85 10.33 -5.96
C ILE A 435 -5.12 10.59 -6.79
N LEU A 436 -5.85 11.66 -6.49
CA LEU A 436 -7.02 12.06 -7.27
C LEU A 436 -6.65 12.39 -8.74
N ILE A 437 -5.54 13.11 -8.94
CA ILE A 437 -5.06 13.43 -10.30
C ILE A 437 -4.57 12.17 -11.01
N GLU A 438 -3.86 11.28 -10.34
CA GLU A 438 -3.43 10.00 -10.92
C GLU A 438 -4.63 9.15 -11.36
N ASN A 439 -5.72 9.14 -10.57
CA ASN A 439 -6.95 8.47 -10.95
C ASN A 439 -7.65 9.09 -12.19
N SER A 440 -7.21 10.27 -12.68
CA SER A 440 -7.69 10.81 -13.96
C SER A 440 -7.34 9.90 -15.15
N LEU A 441 -6.34 9.04 -15.00
CA LEU A 441 -5.98 8.01 -15.97
C LEU A 441 -7.08 6.95 -16.13
N TYR A 442 -7.94 6.78 -15.14
CA TYR A 442 -8.99 5.75 -15.13
C TYR A 442 -10.36 6.31 -15.51
N GLY A 443 -10.56 7.64 -15.48
CA GLY A 443 -11.82 8.26 -15.88
C GLY A 443 -11.99 9.71 -15.48
N GLU A 444 -13.03 10.34 -16.04
CA GLU A 444 -13.33 11.76 -15.82
C GLU A 444 -14.14 12.04 -14.55
N SER A 445 -14.65 11.01 -13.89
CA SER A 445 -15.38 11.12 -12.62
C SER A 445 -14.98 10.01 -11.66
N ILE A 446 -15.18 10.24 -10.36
CA ILE A 446 -14.90 9.24 -9.30
C ILE A 446 -15.62 7.92 -9.56
N ALA A 447 -16.91 7.99 -9.90
CA ALA A 447 -17.71 6.80 -10.18
C ALA A 447 -17.18 6.03 -11.40
N TYR A 448 -16.84 6.74 -12.49
CA TYR A 448 -16.35 6.11 -13.71
C TYR A 448 -14.96 5.49 -13.52
N ALA A 449 -14.05 6.18 -12.84
CA ALA A 449 -12.74 5.64 -12.48
C ALA A 449 -12.86 4.36 -11.64
N THR A 450 -13.79 4.36 -10.65
CA THR A 450 -14.06 3.16 -9.83
C THR A 450 -14.58 2.00 -10.69
N GLN A 451 -15.53 2.26 -11.60
CA GLN A 451 -16.06 1.24 -12.53
C GLN A 451 -14.95 0.65 -13.40
N PHE A 452 -14.09 1.50 -13.94
CA PHE A 452 -12.97 1.07 -14.78
C PHE A 452 -11.99 0.18 -14.00
N CYS A 453 -11.60 0.58 -12.80
CA CYS A 453 -10.70 -0.20 -11.94
C CYS A 453 -11.30 -1.54 -11.52
N ILE A 454 -12.60 -1.57 -11.17
CA ILE A 454 -13.30 -2.83 -10.86
C ILE A 454 -13.29 -3.75 -12.08
N LYS A 455 -13.64 -3.24 -13.27
CA LYS A 455 -13.65 -4.01 -14.51
C LYS A 455 -12.27 -4.57 -14.83
N GLN A 456 -11.23 -3.76 -14.76
CA GLN A 456 -9.85 -4.17 -15.03
C GLN A 456 -9.40 -5.29 -14.07
N LYS A 457 -9.69 -5.15 -12.77
CA LYS A 457 -9.36 -6.19 -11.77
C LYS A 457 -10.15 -7.48 -12.01
N LEU A 458 -11.43 -7.39 -12.41
CA LEU A 458 -12.24 -8.56 -12.76
C LEU A 458 -11.70 -9.31 -14.00
N GLU A 459 -11.23 -8.58 -15.02
CA GLU A 459 -10.64 -9.18 -16.23
C GLU A 459 -9.30 -9.88 -15.94
N GLN A 460 -8.56 -9.44 -14.92
CA GLN A 460 -7.28 -10.01 -14.51
C GLN A 460 -7.45 -11.15 -13.50
N SER A 461 -8.57 -11.21 -12.78
CA SER A 461 -8.78 -12.19 -11.73
C SER A 461 -9.21 -13.54 -12.29
N THR A 462 -8.56 -14.59 -11.79
CA THR A 462 -8.92 -16.00 -12.08
C THR A 462 -9.49 -16.71 -10.85
N ASN A 463 -9.58 -16.00 -9.72
CA ASN A 463 -10.02 -16.52 -8.43
C ASN A 463 -11.46 -16.05 -8.11
N MET A 464 -12.33 -17.01 -7.78
CA MET A 464 -13.73 -16.72 -7.44
C MET A 464 -13.87 -15.84 -6.21
N SER A 465 -13.03 -16.03 -5.18
CA SER A 465 -13.05 -15.23 -3.95
C SER A 465 -12.69 -13.77 -4.21
N GLU A 466 -11.74 -13.48 -5.12
CA GLU A 466 -11.41 -12.12 -5.54
C GLU A 466 -12.56 -11.48 -6.34
N CYS A 467 -13.19 -12.21 -7.26
CA CYS A 467 -14.36 -11.72 -7.99
C CYS A 467 -15.53 -11.42 -7.04
N ALA A 468 -15.72 -12.24 -6.01
CA ALA A 468 -16.72 -12.03 -4.98
C ALA A 468 -16.40 -10.80 -4.10
N PHE A 469 -15.13 -10.54 -3.82
CA PHE A 469 -14.69 -9.31 -3.15
C PHE A 469 -15.00 -8.07 -4.00
N LEU A 470 -14.64 -8.10 -5.29
CA LEU A 470 -14.94 -6.99 -6.21
C LEU A 470 -16.44 -6.78 -6.40
N MET A 471 -17.23 -7.84 -6.35
CA MET A 471 -18.70 -7.77 -6.35
C MET A 471 -19.23 -7.03 -5.10
N GLU A 472 -18.71 -7.33 -3.92
CA GLU A 472 -19.06 -6.64 -2.66
C GLU A 472 -18.62 -5.16 -2.72
N GLU A 473 -17.44 -4.86 -3.22
CA GLU A 473 -16.97 -3.48 -3.40
C GLU A 473 -17.87 -2.71 -4.39
N ALA A 474 -18.24 -3.31 -5.53
CA ALA A 474 -19.18 -2.69 -6.48
C ALA A 474 -20.54 -2.38 -5.84
N PHE A 475 -21.03 -3.27 -4.99
CA PHE A 475 -22.26 -3.07 -4.21
C PHE A 475 -22.13 -1.91 -3.21
N LEU A 476 -21.03 -1.85 -2.44
CA LEU A 476 -20.78 -0.79 -1.46
C LEU A 476 -20.60 0.56 -2.14
N CYS A 477 -19.94 0.59 -3.30
CA CYS A 477 -19.76 1.79 -4.12
C CYS A 477 -21.03 2.27 -4.83
N GLY A 478 -22.12 1.48 -4.80
CA GLY A 478 -23.38 1.83 -5.46
C GLY A 478 -23.29 1.81 -7.00
N LEU A 479 -22.55 0.85 -7.58
CA LEU A 479 -22.28 0.72 -9.01
C LEU A 479 -23.00 -0.52 -9.59
N PRO A 480 -24.26 -0.41 -10.02
CA PRO A 480 -25.08 -1.57 -10.42
C PRO A 480 -24.52 -2.31 -11.63
N ASP A 481 -23.95 -1.63 -12.62
CA ASP A 481 -23.37 -2.27 -13.80
C ASP A 481 -22.13 -3.10 -13.45
N SER A 482 -21.26 -2.56 -12.60
CA SER A 482 -20.08 -3.29 -12.10
C SER A 482 -20.47 -4.48 -11.22
N LEU A 483 -21.53 -4.34 -10.42
CA LEU A 483 -22.10 -5.42 -9.62
C LEU A 483 -22.59 -6.56 -10.53
N LEU A 484 -23.27 -6.24 -11.62
CA LEU A 484 -23.78 -7.24 -12.57
C LEU A 484 -22.63 -7.98 -13.27
N HIS A 485 -21.59 -7.26 -13.71
CA HIS A 485 -20.41 -7.87 -14.32
C HIS A 485 -19.66 -8.78 -13.34
N ALA A 486 -19.48 -8.33 -12.10
CA ALA A 486 -18.83 -9.14 -11.07
C ALA A 486 -19.65 -10.40 -10.73
N LEU A 487 -20.98 -10.29 -10.69
CA LEU A 487 -21.89 -11.43 -10.49
C LEU A 487 -21.73 -12.47 -11.60
N GLN A 488 -21.65 -12.04 -12.86
CA GLN A 488 -21.42 -12.93 -14.01
C GLN A 488 -20.05 -13.62 -13.93
N ALA A 489 -18.99 -12.91 -13.51
CA ALA A 489 -17.68 -13.48 -13.30
C ALA A 489 -17.69 -14.55 -12.19
N VAL A 490 -18.30 -14.26 -11.04
CA VAL A 490 -18.47 -15.23 -9.94
C VAL A 490 -19.27 -16.45 -10.44
N GLN A 491 -20.35 -16.25 -11.18
CA GLN A 491 -21.19 -17.34 -11.70
C GLN A 491 -20.42 -18.24 -12.66
N SER A 492 -19.58 -17.69 -13.53
CA SER A 492 -18.75 -18.48 -14.45
C SER A 492 -17.70 -19.31 -13.73
N LEU A 493 -17.00 -18.73 -12.74
CA LEU A 493 -15.98 -19.41 -11.96
C LEU A 493 -16.57 -20.42 -10.95
N ALA A 494 -17.80 -20.20 -10.50
CA ALA A 494 -18.50 -21.13 -9.60
C ALA A 494 -18.70 -22.52 -10.19
N ILE A 495 -18.74 -22.66 -11.51
CA ILE A 495 -18.91 -23.95 -12.19
C ILE A 495 -17.68 -24.85 -12.01
N ASP A 496 -16.49 -24.28 -12.06
CA ASP A 496 -15.21 -25.01 -12.06
C ASP A 496 -14.53 -25.06 -10.68
N SER A 497 -14.97 -24.24 -9.71
CA SER A 497 -14.36 -24.20 -8.37
C SER A 497 -14.61 -25.49 -7.60
N SER A 498 -13.54 -26.06 -7.04
CA SER A 498 -13.54 -27.22 -6.14
C SER A 498 -13.14 -26.89 -4.70
N SER A 499 -12.79 -25.60 -4.41
CA SER A 499 -12.42 -25.18 -3.07
C SER A 499 -13.68 -24.90 -2.22
N PHE A 500 -13.83 -25.65 -1.14
CA PHE A 500 -14.91 -25.48 -0.18
C PHE A 500 -14.88 -24.09 0.46
N GLU A 501 -13.69 -23.63 0.86
CA GLU A 501 -13.47 -22.36 1.54
C GLU A 501 -13.83 -21.17 0.64
N ASP A 502 -13.43 -21.20 -0.63
CA ASP A 502 -13.73 -20.14 -1.60
C ASP A 502 -15.23 -20.02 -1.85
N ILE A 503 -15.92 -21.18 -1.98
CA ILE A 503 -17.36 -21.21 -2.17
C ILE A 503 -18.09 -20.66 -0.96
N VAL A 504 -17.69 -21.06 0.25
CA VAL A 504 -18.29 -20.58 1.50
C VAL A 504 -18.02 -19.08 1.72
N SER A 505 -16.80 -18.61 1.46
CA SER A 505 -16.45 -17.20 1.51
C SER A 505 -17.30 -16.37 0.55
N THR A 506 -17.49 -16.85 -0.67
CA THR A 506 -18.33 -16.23 -1.68
C THR A 506 -19.81 -16.21 -1.25
N ALA A 507 -20.33 -17.34 -0.74
CA ALA A 507 -21.71 -17.42 -0.24
C ALA A 507 -21.95 -16.44 0.93
N LYS A 508 -20.96 -16.27 1.83
CA LYS A 508 -21.02 -15.28 2.92
C LYS A 508 -21.15 -13.85 2.39
N ARG A 509 -20.38 -13.49 1.34
CA ARG A 509 -20.48 -12.16 0.71
C ARG A 509 -21.81 -11.93 0.01
N LEU A 510 -22.33 -12.94 -0.70
CA LEU A 510 -23.67 -12.90 -1.30
C LEU A 510 -24.75 -12.72 -0.25
N SER A 511 -24.72 -13.50 0.84
CA SER A 511 -25.63 -13.35 1.99
C SER A 511 -25.64 -11.92 2.54
N ARG A 512 -24.46 -11.32 2.66
CA ARG A 512 -24.33 -9.94 3.11
C ARG A 512 -25.00 -8.96 2.14
N ILE A 513 -24.74 -9.10 0.84
CA ILE A 513 -25.37 -8.26 -0.18
C ILE A 513 -26.90 -8.44 -0.19
N MET A 514 -27.42 -9.66 -0.03
CA MET A 514 -28.86 -9.94 0.05
C MET A 514 -29.51 -9.23 1.23
N ARG A 515 -28.89 -9.27 2.41
CA ARG A 515 -29.40 -8.60 3.62
C ARG A 515 -29.42 -7.07 3.48
N PHE A 516 -28.42 -6.48 2.84
CA PHE A 516 -28.28 -5.02 2.68
C PHE A 516 -28.82 -4.49 1.37
N GLY A 517 -29.16 -5.35 0.42
CA GLY A 517 -29.68 -4.97 -0.88
C GLY A 517 -30.93 -4.08 -0.80
N THR A 518 -31.79 -4.32 0.16
CA THR A 518 -32.97 -3.47 0.42
C THR A 518 -32.60 -2.06 0.91
N LEU A 519 -31.58 -1.92 1.75
CA LEU A 519 -31.08 -0.62 2.23
C LEU A 519 -30.38 0.18 1.13
N ARG A 520 -29.65 -0.50 0.23
CA ARG A 520 -28.90 0.12 -0.86
C ARG A 520 -29.66 0.14 -2.20
N HIS A 521 -30.95 -0.21 -2.22
CA HIS A 521 -31.82 -0.25 -3.40
C HIS A 521 -31.25 -1.06 -4.57
N SER A 522 -30.48 -2.10 -4.31
CA SER A 522 -30.00 -3.02 -5.33
C SER A 522 -31.00 -4.15 -5.55
N ALA A 523 -31.21 -4.52 -6.83
CA ALA A 523 -32.10 -5.62 -7.17
C ALA A 523 -31.48 -6.97 -6.78
N ASN A 524 -32.13 -7.72 -5.90
CA ASN A 524 -31.63 -9.01 -5.39
C ASN A 524 -32.00 -10.22 -6.28
N GLU A 525 -32.77 -10.02 -7.36
CA GLU A 525 -33.38 -11.10 -8.14
C GLU A 525 -32.40 -12.13 -8.72
N ASN A 526 -31.16 -11.70 -9.02
CA ASN A 526 -30.14 -12.57 -9.58
C ASN A 526 -29.14 -13.13 -8.54
N ILE A 527 -29.12 -12.57 -7.33
CA ILE A 527 -28.16 -12.93 -6.28
C ILE A 527 -28.63 -14.16 -5.50
N GLU A 528 -29.91 -14.22 -5.18
CA GLU A 528 -30.50 -15.32 -4.41
C GLU A 528 -30.34 -16.69 -5.08
N PRO A 529 -30.60 -16.87 -6.39
CA PRO A 529 -30.36 -18.15 -7.05
C PRO A 529 -28.90 -18.59 -7.02
N LEU A 530 -27.95 -17.65 -7.17
CA LEU A 530 -26.53 -17.96 -7.10
C LEU A 530 -26.10 -18.33 -5.67
N PHE A 531 -26.64 -17.64 -4.66
CA PHE A 531 -26.41 -17.98 -3.26
C PHE A 531 -26.86 -19.42 -2.96
N HIS A 532 -28.06 -19.80 -3.39
CA HIS A 532 -28.58 -21.17 -3.23
C HIS A 532 -27.68 -22.18 -3.93
N GLN A 533 -27.26 -21.91 -5.17
CA GLN A 533 -26.37 -22.79 -5.93
C GLN A 533 -25.03 -23.01 -5.20
N LEU A 534 -24.41 -21.96 -4.69
CA LEU A 534 -23.14 -22.04 -3.96
C LEU A 534 -23.31 -22.75 -2.61
N PHE A 535 -24.41 -22.49 -1.90
CA PHE A 535 -24.69 -23.16 -0.63
C PHE A 535 -24.83 -24.68 -0.82
N TYR A 536 -25.63 -25.15 -1.78
CA TYR A 536 -25.76 -26.57 -2.08
C TYR A 536 -24.45 -27.18 -2.57
N ARG A 537 -23.66 -26.45 -3.34
CA ARG A 537 -22.36 -26.93 -3.76
C ARG A 537 -21.39 -27.07 -2.58
N ALA A 538 -21.42 -26.13 -1.64
CA ALA A 538 -20.65 -26.22 -0.39
C ALA A 538 -21.04 -27.46 0.42
N LEU A 539 -22.33 -27.80 0.51
CA LEU A 539 -22.80 -29.03 1.16
C LEU A 539 -22.17 -30.28 0.55
N LEU A 540 -22.14 -30.35 -0.79
CA LEU A 540 -21.56 -31.50 -1.53
C LEU A 540 -20.06 -31.62 -1.31
N LEU A 541 -19.32 -30.52 -1.20
CA LEU A 541 -17.88 -30.53 -1.05
C LEU A 541 -17.41 -30.65 0.41
N CYS A 542 -18.26 -30.36 1.38
CA CYS A 542 -17.91 -30.30 2.80
C CYS A 542 -17.30 -31.60 3.29
N VAL A 543 -17.93 -32.74 2.99
CA VAL A 543 -17.49 -34.06 3.47
C VAL A 543 -16.14 -34.43 2.86
N GLU A 544 -15.95 -34.23 1.54
CA GLU A 544 -14.68 -34.53 0.87
C GLU A 544 -13.55 -33.61 1.35
N SER A 545 -13.85 -32.33 1.59
CA SER A 545 -12.87 -31.36 2.10
C SER A 545 -12.41 -31.68 3.52
N CYS A 546 -13.23 -32.36 4.30
CA CYS A 546 -12.86 -32.81 5.65
C CYS A 546 -11.87 -34.00 5.67
N GLN A 547 -11.53 -34.57 4.51
CA GLN A 547 -10.44 -35.53 4.36
C GLN A 547 -9.13 -34.78 4.11
N CYS A 548 -8.58 -34.14 5.15
CA CYS A 548 -7.44 -33.26 5.07
C CYS A 548 -6.47 -33.43 6.24
N ASP A 549 -5.26 -32.86 6.09
CA ASP A 549 -4.27 -32.79 7.17
C ASP A 549 -4.63 -31.73 8.22
N ASP A 550 -4.10 -31.86 9.43
CA ASP A 550 -4.37 -30.95 10.56
C ASP A 550 -4.04 -29.48 10.24
N LYS A 551 -3.05 -29.20 9.38
CA LYS A 551 -2.70 -27.84 8.96
C LYS A 551 -3.84 -27.10 8.24
N VAL A 552 -4.63 -27.83 7.48
CA VAL A 552 -5.76 -27.29 6.68
C VAL A 552 -7.06 -27.36 7.49
N ALA A 553 -7.15 -28.24 8.47
CA ALA A 553 -8.37 -28.48 9.25
C ALA A 553 -8.94 -27.20 9.91
N HIS A 554 -8.09 -26.31 10.43
CA HIS A 554 -8.55 -25.05 11.02
C HIS A 554 -9.21 -24.10 9.99
N THR A 555 -8.71 -24.06 8.75
CA THR A 555 -9.31 -23.26 7.67
C THR A 555 -10.69 -23.82 7.29
N ILE A 556 -10.80 -25.15 7.19
CA ILE A 556 -12.08 -25.82 6.92
C ILE A 556 -13.06 -25.63 8.09
N MET A 557 -12.60 -25.67 9.34
CA MET A 557 -13.43 -25.39 10.51
C MET A 557 -14.04 -23.99 10.45
N GLU A 558 -13.27 -22.95 10.09
CA GLU A 558 -13.82 -21.59 9.94
C GLU A 558 -14.83 -21.50 8.79
N ALA A 559 -14.63 -22.27 7.71
CA ALA A 559 -15.62 -22.40 6.64
C ALA A 559 -16.90 -23.12 7.15
N MET A 560 -16.77 -24.22 7.89
CA MET A 560 -17.91 -24.93 8.51
C MET A 560 -18.67 -24.02 9.49
N LYS A 561 -17.98 -23.21 10.29
CA LYS A 561 -18.57 -22.19 11.17
C LYS A 561 -19.39 -21.20 10.36
N THR A 562 -18.84 -20.69 9.26
CA THR A 562 -19.52 -19.77 8.36
C THR A 562 -20.76 -20.42 7.73
N MET A 563 -20.69 -21.69 7.27
CA MET A 563 -21.83 -22.43 6.77
C MET A 563 -22.92 -22.58 7.81
N ASN A 564 -22.56 -22.88 9.07
CA ASN A 564 -23.52 -22.97 10.15
C ASN A 564 -24.23 -21.63 10.41
N ASP A 565 -23.50 -20.50 10.36
CA ASP A 565 -24.07 -19.17 10.51
C ASP A 565 -25.01 -18.83 9.34
N LEU A 566 -24.64 -19.18 8.11
CA LEU A 566 -25.46 -18.99 6.92
C LEU A 566 -26.74 -19.83 6.98
N SER A 567 -26.68 -21.07 7.46
CA SER A 567 -27.87 -21.94 7.63
C SER A 567 -28.85 -21.41 8.67
N ILE A 568 -28.36 -20.68 9.67
CA ILE A 568 -29.21 -20.00 10.68
C ILE A 568 -29.85 -18.74 10.09
N GLN A 569 -29.12 -18.00 9.25
CA GLN A 569 -29.56 -16.72 8.70
C GLN A 569 -30.57 -16.84 7.56
N HIS A 570 -30.47 -17.92 6.78
CA HIS A 570 -31.28 -18.17 5.58
C HIS A 570 -32.11 -19.43 5.75
N ASP A 571 -33.35 -19.25 5.94
CA ASP A 571 -34.52 -20.12 5.96
C ASP A 571 -34.35 -21.62 6.31
N HIS A 572 -35.43 -22.18 6.92
CA HIS A 572 -35.48 -23.53 7.51
C HIS A 572 -35.09 -24.70 6.59
N TYR A 573 -35.16 -24.57 5.26
CA TYR A 573 -34.80 -25.65 4.33
C TYR A 573 -33.31 -25.94 4.31
N MET A 574 -32.46 -24.91 4.35
CA MET A 574 -31.01 -25.06 4.31
C MET A 574 -30.42 -25.59 5.61
N GLU A 575 -31.14 -25.41 6.72
CA GLU A 575 -30.72 -25.89 8.02
C GLU A 575 -30.71 -27.41 8.09
N GLU A 576 -31.79 -28.05 7.60
CA GLU A 576 -31.93 -29.51 7.66
C GLU A 576 -30.87 -30.22 6.82
N GLU A 577 -30.63 -29.75 5.59
CA GLU A 577 -29.60 -30.33 4.72
C GLU A 577 -28.19 -30.15 5.29
N TRP A 578 -27.90 -28.98 5.87
CA TRP A 578 -26.62 -28.76 6.54
C TRP A 578 -26.40 -29.74 7.71
N LEU A 579 -27.40 -29.89 8.58
CA LEU A 579 -27.28 -30.80 9.72
C LEU A 579 -27.15 -32.26 9.28
N GLN A 580 -27.80 -32.67 8.15
CA GLN A 580 -27.63 -34.00 7.58
C GLN A 580 -26.20 -34.26 7.10
N VAL A 581 -25.56 -33.28 6.46
CA VAL A 581 -24.14 -33.37 6.05
C VAL A 581 -23.23 -33.53 7.26
N LEU A 582 -23.50 -32.83 8.36
CA LEU A 582 -22.72 -32.99 9.59
C LEU A 582 -22.93 -34.38 10.24
N VAL A 583 -24.15 -34.93 10.16
CA VAL A 583 -24.42 -36.31 10.62
C VAL A 583 -23.65 -37.31 9.77
N GLU A 584 -23.58 -37.13 8.45
CA GLU A 584 -22.73 -37.99 7.61
C GLU A 584 -21.26 -37.91 8.03
N LEU A 585 -20.74 -36.72 8.29
CA LEU A 585 -19.36 -36.47 8.66
C LEU A 585 -18.97 -37.19 9.96
N ILE A 586 -19.82 -37.13 11.00
CA ILE A 586 -19.49 -37.74 12.30
C ILE A 586 -19.51 -39.28 12.29
N HIS A 587 -20.08 -39.90 11.26
CA HIS A 587 -20.14 -41.37 11.10
C HIS A 587 -19.03 -41.91 10.18
N ARG A 588 -18.13 -41.07 9.70
CA ARG A 588 -17.03 -41.44 8.79
C ARG A 588 -15.70 -41.41 9.54
N ASP A 589 -15.03 -42.57 9.59
CA ASP A 589 -13.74 -42.73 10.29
C ASP A 589 -12.52 -42.28 9.43
N ASP A 590 -12.74 -41.99 8.10
CA ASP A 590 -11.71 -41.57 7.16
C ASP A 590 -11.56 -40.05 7.07
N MET A 591 -12.28 -39.31 7.90
CA MET A 591 -12.24 -37.84 7.99
C MET A 591 -11.26 -37.35 9.05
N ASN A 592 -10.83 -36.08 8.92
CA ASN A 592 -10.01 -35.47 9.95
C ASN A 592 -10.73 -35.45 11.32
N PRO A 593 -10.14 -36.04 12.38
CA PRO A 593 -10.80 -36.18 13.68
C PRO A 593 -11.22 -34.83 14.30
N PHE A 594 -10.43 -33.80 14.15
CA PHE A 594 -10.73 -32.45 14.64
C PHE A 594 -12.05 -31.90 14.03
N LEU A 595 -12.23 -32.06 12.72
CA LEU A 595 -13.45 -31.61 12.02
C LEU A 595 -14.68 -32.45 12.38
N SER A 596 -14.51 -33.76 12.59
CA SER A 596 -15.57 -34.65 13.10
C SER A 596 -16.00 -34.24 14.51
N GLY A 597 -15.03 -33.92 15.39
CA GLY A 597 -15.32 -33.38 16.74
C GLY A 597 -16.07 -32.07 16.68
N TYR A 598 -15.64 -31.15 15.81
CA TYR A 598 -16.28 -29.84 15.61
C TYR A 598 -17.73 -29.99 15.07
N ALA A 599 -17.95 -30.89 14.13
CA ALA A 599 -19.30 -31.23 13.63
C ALA A 599 -20.21 -31.76 14.73
N THR A 600 -19.69 -32.64 15.60
CA THR A 600 -20.40 -33.16 16.76
C THR A 600 -20.83 -32.04 17.72
N ALA A 601 -19.94 -31.05 17.94
CA ALA A 601 -20.26 -29.89 18.78
C ALA A 601 -21.39 -29.04 18.17
N ILE A 602 -21.38 -28.80 16.84
CA ILE A 602 -22.48 -28.09 16.15
C ILE A 602 -23.80 -28.84 16.32
N LEU A 603 -23.85 -30.12 16.04
CA LEU A 603 -25.06 -30.95 16.13
C LEU A 603 -25.64 -30.96 17.56
N LEU A 604 -24.77 -31.01 18.56
CA LEU A 604 -25.17 -30.95 19.97
C LEU A 604 -25.70 -29.57 20.35
N GLU A 605 -25.06 -28.51 19.91
CA GLU A 605 -25.46 -27.12 20.13
C GLU A 605 -26.83 -26.83 19.50
N ARG A 606 -27.06 -27.34 18.29
CA ARG A 606 -28.32 -27.19 17.55
C ARG A 606 -29.44 -28.09 18.07
N GLY A 607 -29.18 -28.95 19.05
CA GLY A 607 -30.15 -29.87 19.64
C GLY A 607 -30.59 -30.99 18.67
N PHE A 608 -29.85 -31.20 17.58
CA PHE A 608 -30.15 -32.25 16.62
C PHE A 608 -29.69 -33.61 17.10
N LEU A 609 -28.61 -33.65 17.90
CA LEU A 609 -28.10 -34.85 18.52
C LEU A 609 -28.70 -35.01 19.91
N GLN A 610 -29.33 -36.20 20.18
CA GLN A 610 -29.87 -36.52 21.48
C GLN A 610 -28.77 -36.87 22.45
N GLU A 611 -28.96 -36.65 23.75
CA GLU A 611 -27.95 -36.85 24.79
C GLU A 611 -27.40 -38.29 24.82
N ASN A 612 -28.26 -39.29 24.61
CA ASN A 612 -27.85 -40.70 24.58
C ASN A 612 -26.94 -41.03 23.38
N ASP A 613 -27.27 -40.48 22.20
CA ASP A 613 -26.48 -40.68 20.99
C ASP A 613 -25.11 -39.96 21.11
N PHE A 614 -25.12 -38.76 21.68
CA PHE A 614 -23.88 -38.06 22.00
C PHE A 614 -22.98 -38.84 22.96
N GLN A 615 -23.55 -39.41 24.02
CA GLN A 615 -22.77 -40.25 24.96
C GLN A 615 -22.13 -41.45 24.28
N GLN A 616 -22.80 -42.08 23.32
CA GLN A 616 -22.24 -43.19 22.55
C GLN A 616 -21.09 -42.72 21.64
N ILE A 617 -21.26 -41.60 20.94
CA ILE A 617 -20.22 -41.02 20.07
C ILE A 617 -18.99 -40.64 20.89
N LEU A 618 -19.17 -39.94 22.00
CA LEU A 618 -18.08 -39.54 22.89
C LEU A 618 -17.33 -40.78 23.41
N THR A 619 -18.06 -41.80 23.96
CA THR A 619 -17.44 -43.04 24.45
C THR A 619 -16.71 -43.79 23.35
N TYR A 620 -17.19 -43.78 22.11
CA TYR A 620 -16.49 -44.39 20.98
C TYR A 620 -15.14 -43.71 20.73
N HIS A 621 -15.17 -42.37 20.51
CA HIS A 621 -13.95 -41.63 20.12
C HIS A 621 -12.87 -41.54 21.19
N ILE A 622 -13.23 -41.58 22.47
CA ILE A 622 -12.28 -41.60 23.59
C ILE A 622 -12.19 -42.96 24.26
N SER A 623 -12.26 -44.05 23.47
CA SER A 623 -12.09 -45.42 23.94
C SER A 623 -10.67 -45.92 23.73
N GLN A 624 -10.24 -46.91 24.56
CA GLN A 624 -8.91 -47.56 24.49
C GLN A 624 -8.57 -48.21 23.12
N GLY A 625 -9.55 -48.39 22.21
CA GLY A 625 -9.35 -49.00 20.90
C GLY A 625 -8.91 -47.99 19.82
N ILE A 626 -8.93 -46.69 20.11
CA ILE A 626 -8.58 -45.60 19.17
C ILE A 626 -7.22 -45.05 19.55
N SER A 627 -6.38 -44.70 18.55
CA SER A 627 -5.08 -44.07 18.80
C SER A 627 -5.24 -42.75 19.51
N VAL A 628 -4.28 -42.47 20.41
CA VAL A 628 -4.32 -41.27 21.28
C VAL A 628 -4.40 -39.98 20.45
N ASP A 629 -3.66 -39.89 19.33
CA ASP A 629 -3.65 -38.74 18.46
C ASP A 629 -5.05 -38.46 17.85
N ILE A 630 -5.75 -39.51 17.39
CA ILE A 630 -7.11 -39.40 16.84
C ILE A 630 -8.10 -38.98 17.93
N ALA A 631 -8.05 -39.62 19.11
CA ALA A 631 -8.97 -39.33 20.21
C ALA A 631 -8.81 -37.91 20.74
N ALA A 632 -7.56 -37.48 20.95
CA ALA A 632 -7.27 -36.15 21.48
C ALA A 632 -7.53 -35.04 20.47
N ASN A 633 -7.24 -35.27 19.17
CA ASN A 633 -7.53 -34.33 18.10
C ASN A 633 -9.05 -34.16 17.89
N TRP A 634 -9.80 -35.26 17.94
CA TRP A 634 -11.27 -35.21 17.93
C TRP A 634 -11.84 -34.40 19.10
N PHE A 635 -11.30 -34.63 20.30
CA PHE A 635 -11.71 -33.92 21.52
C PHE A 635 -11.36 -32.41 21.43
N GLU A 636 -10.21 -32.04 20.85
CA GLU A 636 -9.83 -30.66 20.61
C GLU A 636 -10.88 -29.96 19.74
N GLY A 637 -11.26 -30.55 18.60
CA GLY A 637 -12.29 -30.00 17.71
C GLY A 637 -13.66 -29.86 18.39
N PHE A 638 -14.04 -30.88 19.19
CA PHE A 638 -15.29 -30.88 19.95
C PHE A 638 -15.35 -29.73 20.97
N MET A 639 -14.24 -29.40 21.61
CA MET A 639 -14.15 -28.37 22.64
C MET A 639 -14.13 -26.93 22.08
N MET A 640 -14.03 -26.73 20.76
CA MET A 640 -13.95 -25.41 20.12
C MET A 640 -15.24 -24.61 20.13
N ARG A 641 -16.36 -25.18 20.58
CA ARG A 641 -17.69 -24.53 20.57
C ARG A 641 -18.40 -24.61 21.91
N ASN A 642 -19.21 -23.58 22.19
CA ASN A 642 -20.16 -23.49 23.30
C ASN A 642 -19.61 -23.96 24.66
N HIS A 643 -18.51 -23.38 25.07
CA HIS A 643 -17.77 -23.71 26.30
C HIS A 643 -18.68 -23.87 27.52
N TYR A 644 -19.65 -22.97 27.73
CA TYR A 644 -20.55 -23.03 28.89
C TYR A 644 -21.45 -24.27 28.88
N ALA A 645 -21.98 -24.65 27.71
CA ALA A 645 -22.82 -25.83 27.59
C ALA A 645 -22.03 -27.13 27.81
N LEU A 646 -20.76 -27.14 27.38
CA LEU A 646 -19.85 -28.28 27.61
C LEU A 646 -19.44 -28.37 29.08
N ILE A 647 -19.08 -27.25 29.70
CA ILE A 647 -18.73 -27.18 31.12
C ILE A 647 -19.87 -27.74 32.01
N ALA A 648 -21.12 -27.42 31.64
CA ALA A 648 -22.28 -27.90 32.40
C ALA A 648 -22.55 -29.42 32.29
N ARG A 649 -21.95 -30.13 31.31
CA ARG A 649 -22.18 -31.57 31.10
C ARG A 649 -21.18 -32.41 31.86
N SER A 650 -21.50 -32.82 33.08
CA SER A 650 -20.63 -33.62 33.93
C SER A 650 -20.17 -34.93 33.28
N PHE A 651 -20.95 -35.51 32.38
CA PHE A 651 -20.60 -36.74 31.67
C PHE A 651 -19.34 -36.58 30.82
N VAL A 652 -19.18 -35.44 30.13
CA VAL A 652 -17.99 -35.15 29.30
C VAL A 652 -16.71 -35.19 30.14
N TRP A 653 -16.74 -34.55 31.30
CA TRP A 653 -15.61 -34.49 32.22
C TRP A 653 -15.30 -35.85 32.87
N LYS A 654 -16.34 -36.62 33.16
CA LYS A 654 -16.15 -38.00 33.69
C LYS A 654 -15.50 -38.89 32.63
N GLN A 655 -15.96 -38.85 31.38
CA GLN A 655 -15.35 -39.67 30.32
C GLN A 655 -13.93 -39.23 30.00
N LEU A 656 -13.65 -37.94 30.02
CA LEU A 656 -12.27 -37.43 29.86
C LEU A 656 -11.37 -37.87 30.99
N ASP A 657 -11.84 -37.81 32.22
CA ASP A 657 -11.09 -38.29 33.40
C ASP A 657 -10.77 -39.80 33.32
N GLU A 658 -11.78 -40.62 32.99
CA GLU A 658 -11.60 -42.07 32.77
C GLU A 658 -10.58 -42.34 31.66
N TYR A 659 -10.67 -41.62 30.56
CA TYR A 659 -9.74 -41.73 29.42
C TYR A 659 -8.29 -41.40 29.82
N ILE A 660 -8.06 -40.28 30.50
CA ILE A 660 -6.73 -39.81 30.90
C ILE A 660 -6.11 -40.79 31.92
N GLN A 661 -6.91 -41.34 32.86
CA GLN A 661 -6.42 -42.30 33.85
C GLN A 661 -5.98 -43.63 33.24
N ASP A 662 -6.52 -44.01 32.09
CA ASP A 662 -6.22 -45.25 31.38
C ASP A 662 -5.01 -45.14 30.43
N LEU A 663 -4.46 -43.91 30.18
CA LEU A 663 -3.32 -43.71 29.30
C LEU A 663 -1.99 -44.10 29.96
N GLU A 664 -1.08 -44.70 29.15
CA GLU A 664 0.32 -44.84 29.52
C GLU A 664 1.03 -43.49 29.49
N GLU A 665 2.14 -43.31 30.21
CA GLU A 665 2.85 -42.01 30.35
C GLU A 665 3.21 -41.36 29.02
N GLN A 666 3.69 -42.12 28.03
CA GLN A 666 4.01 -41.59 26.70
C GLN A 666 2.77 -41.12 25.93
N ASP A 667 1.68 -41.86 26.03
CA ASP A 667 0.42 -41.53 25.38
C ASP A 667 -0.26 -40.32 26.06
N PHE A 668 -0.12 -40.21 27.38
CA PHE A 668 -0.57 -39.01 28.11
C PHE A 668 0.15 -37.77 27.65
N LEU A 669 1.47 -37.79 27.45
CA LEU A 669 2.23 -36.64 26.95
C LEU A 669 1.77 -36.21 25.54
N ARG A 670 1.45 -37.18 24.67
CA ARG A 670 0.90 -36.89 23.34
C ARG A 670 -0.50 -36.25 23.41
N ALA A 671 -1.40 -36.80 24.23
CA ALA A 671 -2.74 -36.28 24.45
C ALA A 671 -2.69 -34.88 25.05
N LEU A 672 -1.71 -34.59 25.89
CA LEU A 672 -1.57 -33.29 26.57
C LEU A 672 -1.38 -32.11 25.59
N LEU A 673 -0.72 -32.33 24.45
CA LEU A 673 -0.57 -31.30 23.39
C LEU A 673 -1.93 -30.82 22.85
N TYR A 674 -2.79 -31.78 22.51
CA TYR A 674 -4.13 -31.46 21.98
C TYR A 674 -5.04 -30.86 23.05
N LEU A 675 -5.00 -31.41 24.28
CA LEU A 675 -5.77 -30.90 25.41
C LEU A 675 -5.34 -29.49 25.78
N ARG A 676 -4.05 -29.16 25.72
CA ARG A 676 -3.53 -27.82 25.95
C ARG A 676 -4.11 -26.84 24.91
N ARG A 677 -4.16 -27.20 23.63
CA ARG A 677 -4.76 -26.37 22.56
C ARG A 677 -6.27 -26.22 22.78
N ALA A 678 -6.98 -27.32 23.07
CA ALA A 678 -8.40 -27.29 23.38
C ALA A 678 -8.72 -26.31 24.52
N PHE A 679 -7.97 -26.39 25.64
CA PHE A 679 -8.17 -25.50 26.80
C PHE A 679 -7.51 -24.13 26.65
N GLY A 680 -6.65 -23.93 25.66
CA GLY A 680 -6.01 -22.64 25.36
C GLY A 680 -7.03 -21.56 25.06
N THR A 681 -8.12 -21.89 24.39
CA THR A 681 -9.20 -20.98 24.00
C THR A 681 -10.10 -20.55 25.16
N TYR A 682 -10.05 -21.23 26.30
CA TYR A 682 -10.90 -20.98 27.46
C TYR A 682 -10.37 -19.85 28.34
N SER A 683 -11.27 -18.98 28.79
CA SER A 683 -10.96 -17.94 29.77
C SER A 683 -10.58 -18.50 31.12
N ALA A 684 -9.87 -17.71 31.95
CA ALA A 684 -9.49 -18.13 33.32
C ALA A 684 -10.70 -18.54 34.15
N LYS A 685 -11.88 -17.92 33.99
CA LYS A 685 -13.10 -18.27 34.67
C LYS A 685 -13.62 -19.62 34.23
N GLU A 686 -13.65 -19.91 32.94
CA GLU A 686 -14.10 -21.19 32.37
C GLU A 686 -13.18 -22.32 32.81
N LYS A 687 -11.85 -22.12 32.83
CA LYS A 687 -10.87 -23.07 33.36
C LYS A 687 -11.12 -23.37 34.84
N HIS A 688 -11.46 -22.36 35.63
CA HIS A 688 -11.82 -22.51 37.02
C HIS A 688 -13.11 -23.36 37.20
N ASP A 689 -14.13 -23.12 36.38
CA ASP A 689 -15.40 -23.86 36.42
C ASP A 689 -15.18 -25.34 36.01
N ILE A 690 -14.30 -25.64 35.05
CA ILE A 690 -13.87 -27.02 34.70
C ILE A 690 -13.19 -27.69 35.87
N ALA A 691 -12.22 -27.02 36.47
CA ALA A 691 -11.48 -27.55 37.60
C ALA A 691 -12.39 -27.83 38.80
N LYS A 692 -13.42 -27.00 39.01
CA LYS A 692 -14.44 -27.24 40.05
C LYS A 692 -15.27 -28.49 39.74
N ASN A 693 -15.65 -28.72 38.48
CA ASN A 693 -16.36 -29.92 38.05
C ASN A 693 -15.50 -31.20 38.27
N LEU A 694 -14.23 -31.16 37.86
CA LEU A 694 -13.29 -32.25 38.07
C LEU A 694 -13.03 -32.51 39.59
N GLY A 695 -12.83 -31.45 40.37
CA GLY A 695 -12.69 -31.54 41.82
C GLY A 695 -13.89 -32.23 42.49
N SER A 696 -15.11 -31.95 42.01
CA SER A 696 -16.32 -32.60 42.46
C SER A 696 -16.34 -34.12 42.13
N LEU A 697 -15.83 -34.48 40.95
CA LEU A 697 -15.67 -35.92 40.57
C LEU A 697 -14.64 -36.63 41.42
N TRP A 698 -13.56 -35.99 41.81
CA TRP A 698 -12.51 -36.53 42.66
C TRP A 698 -12.78 -36.41 44.17
N HIS A 699 -13.97 -35.94 44.57
CA HIS A 699 -14.35 -35.69 45.95
C HIS A 699 -13.40 -34.72 46.69
N LEU A 700 -12.80 -33.77 45.99
CA LEU A 700 -11.96 -32.70 46.53
C LEU A 700 -12.84 -31.49 46.93
N ASP A 701 -12.45 -30.79 48.00
CA ASP A 701 -13.11 -29.54 48.39
C ASP A 701 -12.63 -28.38 47.55
N GLU A 702 -13.42 -27.25 47.52
CA GLU A 702 -13.10 -26.08 46.72
C GLU A 702 -11.74 -25.43 47.03
N ASN A 703 -11.24 -25.57 48.27
CA ASN A 703 -9.95 -25.05 48.68
C ASN A 703 -8.80 -25.85 48.08
N SER A 704 -8.93 -27.20 48.09
CA SER A 704 -7.95 -28.10 47.48
C SER A 704 -7.83 -27.90 45.97
N VAL A 705 -8.95 -27.67 45.27
CA VAL A 705 -8.97 -27.32 43.83
C VAL A 705 -8.28 -25.97 43.59
N ALA A 706 -8.55 -24.98 44.45
CA ALA A 706 -7.93 -23.67 44.32
C ALA A 706 -6.40 -23.72 44.58
N GLU A 707 -5.94 -24.57 45.50
CA GLU A 707 -4.51 -24.82 45.75
C GLU A 707 -3.83 -25.44 44.52
N VAL A 708 -4.44 -26.43 43.86
CA VAL A 708 -3.91 -27.04 42.63
C VAL A 708 -3.85 -26.03 41.48
N LEU A 709 -4.84 -25.18 41.34
CA LEU A 709 -4.88 -24.13 40.27
C LEU A 709 -3.90 -22.98 40.50
N ASN A 710 -3.63 -22.63 41.75
CA ASN A 710 -2.77 -21.48 42.11
C ASN A 710 -1.39 -21.93 42.64
N GLY A 711 -1.12 -23.23 42.72
CA GLY A 711 0.18 -23.77 43.10
C GLY A 711 1.23 -23.43 42.06
N ASP A 712 2.42 -22.99 42.53
CA ASP A 712 3.58 -22.88 41.63
C ASP A 712 3.90 -24.27 41.08
N LEU A 713 4.07 -24.36 39.77
CA LEU A 713 4.48 -25.56 39.07
C LEU A 713 5.80 -26.07 39.68
N LYS A 714 5.89 -27.37 39.98
CA LYS A 714 7.13 -27.94 40.38
C LYS A 714 8.14 -27.84 39.23
N LYS A 715 9.43 -27.79 39.58
CA LYS A 715 10.49 -27.63 38.59
C LYS A 715 10.45 -28.69 37.49
N GLU A 716 10.07 -29.93 37.86
CA GLU A 716 9.89 -31.07 36.94
C GLU A 716 8.69 -30.84 35.99
N GLU A 717 7.62 -30.16 36.46
CA GLU A 717 6.45 -29.80 35.66
C GLU A 717 6.74 -28.58 34.74
N GLN A 718 7.59 -27.66 35.20
CA GLN A 718 8.07 -26.52 34.42
C GLN A 718 9.01 -26.99 33.28
N ASP A 719 9.97 -27.87 33.62
CA ASP A 719 10.89 -28.47 32.63
C ASP A 719 10.10 -29.24 31.55
N LEU A 720 9.01 -29.92 31.92
CA LEU A 720 8.12 -30.65 31.01
C LEU A 720 7.29 -29.70 30.12
N LEU A 721 6.87 -28.56 30.65
CA LEU A 721 6.19 -27.51 29.87
C LEU A 721 7.14 -26.84 28.88
N ASP A 722 8.38 -26.59 29.30
CA ASP A 722 9.42 -25.99 28.44
C ASP A 722 9.80 -26.98 27.29
N GLU A 723 9.90 -28.28 27.59
CA GLU A 723 10.09 -29.33 26.55
C GLU A 723 8.89 -29.41 25.59
N LEU A 724 7.67 -29.18 26.05
CA LEU A 724 6.47 -29.18 25.22
C LEU A 724 6.36 -27.88 24.39
N GLU A 725 6.89 -26.75 24.88
CA GLU A 725 6.99 -25.49 24.08
C GLU A 725 8.00 -25.62 22.95
N ASP A 726 9.11 -26.30 23.15
CA ASP A 726 10.10 -26.61 22.11
C ASP A 726 9.55 -27.58 21.05
N PHE A 727 8.61 -28.45 21.40
CA PHE A 727 7.96 -29.38 20.47
C PHE A 727 6.91 -28.71 19.56
N ASP A 728 6.28 -27.61 20.00
CA ASP A 728 5.21 -26.92 19.27
C ASP A 728 5.74 -25.94 18.19
N PHE A 729 7.06 -25.70 18.10
CA PHE A 729 7.64 -24.66 17.22
C PHE A 729 8.45 -25.19 16.02
N GLY A 730 8.58 -26.46 15.80
CA GLY A 730 9.64 -26.90 14.90
C GLY A 730 9.27 -27.57 13.59
N ASP A 731 8.40 -28.51 13.53
CA ASP A 731 8.34 -29.40 12.35
C ASP A 731 6.97 -30.08 12.14
N PHE A 732 5.95 -29.26 11.78
CA PHE A 732 4.78 -29.87 11.12
C PHE A 732 4.09 -28.88 10.18
#